data_babfebf8b525395746fffac74f4b7b07
#
_entry.id   babfebf8b525395746fffac74f4b7b07
#
_cell.length_a   1.000
_cell.length_b   1.000
_cell.length_c   1.000
_cell.angle_alpha   90.00
_cell.angle_beta   90.00
_cell.angle_gamma   90.00
#
_symmetry.space_group_name_H-M   'P 1'
#
loop_
_entity.id
_entity.type
_entity.pdbx_description
1 polymer ?
#
loop_
_entity_poly.entity_id
_entity_poly.type
_entity_poly.pdbx_seq_one_letter_code
_entity_poly.pdbx_strand_id
1 'polypeptide(L)'
;MLSASVVLCAASQAHAQTAPKTEAIQQSQNTEDDTIEPIRLKTITLSAERAAKNLLDVPMSISVIDRDTLDRHQVRDIQDMVRYEPGVSVDRQTSLTNPFGQLNSFNIRGVGGNRVQILVDGARVQERITDGSRDFVDPFNMKSVEITRGPNSVLWGADALGGVVFFRTLDPEDLLDGTKPWAVETKFSYDSFDKSFRKQITGAAEAGDFKVLGSFGHMSASEPDMRKARADGGIWGCPREAIWPCNKASPMDTDSYNSLLKLQWNPSTDHEFKLTGEWFERNTDVDQKYDSGAANPLYASMPAYYSFYYENESWDRSLKMQRARFALDHRWTVGASWLDEVKWNISYSPQRRDTTSNQIRNYSLLATPRREKRIQIRNYSEDFLQADVQLTSSFELGQSSHKLIYGFAGDITKSNYDGENITTNLNTGVTTVTPRQGFNFPKVDTIRADFYVQDEIKLLDERLTLTPGLRLATYSLDPTQDDGYVPLEGFEPEKMDKARLIKRLGAIYKLDDTYSVFASYGEGFKMPTAQQLFVSSTSIGATSMVEVIPNPNLKPEFVRSYEAGLRGEFNRGYFSASAFYSDYKDFIRGLQQVPGTADKYTSDNVESVKVWGIEFGGEYEVYNNVFANAALSYMRGDQRVDAGSETTPFDGAVPLTTVLGLRYIIPDWNLETEFVGTFASGVKRRADENAFKPSSYSVFDAYAKWSPTKHIDVNFGVENIFDKRYFPNTLTGYANMPDTSSVANVNPLEMQVAPGRTFKIGATMRF
;
A
#
# COMPACT_ATOMS: atom_id res chain seq x y z
N MET A 1 -15.23 30.76 6.35
CA MET A 1 -14.95 32.06 5.72
C MET A 1 -13.59 32.54 6.22
N LEU A 2 -12.55 32.34 5.44
CA LEU A 2 -11.24 32.96 5.62
C LEU A 2 -10.71 33.23 4.21
N SER A 3 -10.67 34.51 3.88
CA SER A 3 -10.18 35.06 2.62
C SER A 3 -8.65 35.00 2.61
N ALA A 4 -8.07 34.24 1.68
CA ALA A 4 -6.64 34.28 1.40
C ALA A 4 -6.37 35.39 0.36
N SER A 5 -5.74 36.48 0.80
CA SER A 5 -5.23 37.54 -0.07
C SER A 5 -3.92 37.12 -0.71
N VAL A 6 -3.91 37.05 -2.04
CA VAL A 6 -2.71 36.85 -2.84
C VAL A 6 -1.95 38.19 -2.92
N VAL A 7 -0.73 38.23 -2.41
CA VAL A 7 0.18 39.36 -2.56
C VAL A 7 1.01 39.14 -3.83
N LEU A 8 0.75 39.97 -4.85
CA LEU A 8 1.65 40.14 -5.99
C LEU A 8 2.77 41.10 -5.61
N CYS A 9 4.01 40.67 -5.59
CA CYS A 9 5.17 41.54 -5.56
C CYS A 9 5.68 41.76 -6.98
N ALA A 10 5.69 43.04 -7.39
CA ALA A 10 6.28 43.49 -8.65
C ALA A 10 7.81 43.51 -8.55
N ALA A 11 8.48 42.96 -9.55
CA ALA A 11 9.93 43.02 -9.69
C ALA A 11 10.32 44.26 -10.48
N SER A 12 11.19 45.07 -9.90
CA SER A 12 11.85 46.20 -10.56
C SER A 12 13.09 45.74 -11.31
N GLN A 13 13.27 46.30 -12.53
CA GLN A 13 14.41 46.09 -13.42
C GLN A 13 15.69 46.66 -12.85
N ALA A 14 16.80 45.93 -12.94
CA ALA A 14 18.16 46.49 -12.84
C ALA A 14 19.03 45.94 -13.99
N HIS A 15 19.86 46.87 -14.48
CA HIS A 15 20.60 46.87 -15.75
C HIS A 15 21.75 45.86 -15.81
N ALA A 16 22.00 45.42 -17.04
CA ALA A 16 23.12 44.60 -17.48
C ALA A 16 24.49 45.26 -17.32
N GLN A 17 25.49 44.45 -16.95
CA GLN A 17 26.89 44.70 -17.30
C GLN A 17 27.53 43.44 -17.89
N THR A 18 28.19 43.67 -19.02
CA THR A 18 28.88 42.71 -19.91
C THR A 18 30.23 42.23 -19.35
N ALA A 19 30.60 40.95 -19.55
CA ALA A 19 31.87 40.42 -20.07
C ALA A 19 32.10 38.95 -19.69
N PRO A 20 33.15 38.28 -20.25
CA PRO A 20 33.55 38.15 -21.63
C PRO A 20 33.46 36.72 -22.21
N LYS A 21 33.59 36.62 -23.50
CA LYS A 21 33.63 35.43 -24.35
C LYS A 21 34.66 34.39 -23.89
N THR A 22 34.25 33.13 -23.86
CA THR A 22 35.15 31.99 -23.97
C THR A 22 34.67 31.03 -25.06
N GLU A 23 35.59 30.51 -25.78
CA GLU A 23 35.57 29.88 -27.09
C GLU A 23 34.53 28.80 -27.41
N ALA A 24 34.10 28.85 -28.66
CA ALA A 24 33.26 27.86 -29.31
C ALA A 24 33.97 26.48 -29.44
N ILE A 25 33.33 25.45 -28.91
CA ILE A 25 33.63 24.06 -29.31
C ILE A 25 32.69 23.75 -30.47
N GLN A 26 33.28 23.36 -31.57
CA GLN A 26 32.63 23.01 -32.86
C GLN A 26 31.55 21.92 -32.64
N GLN A 27 30.33 22.27 -32.96
CA GLN A 27 29.27 21.29 -33.22
C GLN A 27 29.59 20.55 -34.51
N SER A 28 29.90 19.27 -34.42
CA SER A 28 29.81 18.37 -35.56
C SER A 28 28.32 18.14 -35.84
N GLN A 29 27.88 18.51 -37.03
CA GLN A 29 26.60 18.12 -37.60
C GLN A 29 26.59 16.59 -37.73
N ASN A 30 25.90 15.92 -36.82
CA ASN A 30 25.44 14.55 -37.05
C ASN A 30 23.99 14.62 -37.49
N THR A 31 23.76 14.01 -38.64
CA THR A 31 22.49 13.69 -39.24
C THR A 31 21.55 13.08 -38.21
N GLU A 32 20.35 13.64 -38.11
CA GLU A 32 19.22 13.09 -37.39
C GLU A 32 18.93 11.66 -37.85
N ASP A 33 19.36 10.71 -37.05
CA ASP A 33 18.81 9.37 -37.04
C ASP A 33 17.85 9.37 -35.85
N ASP A 34 16.55 9.57 -36.13
CA ASP A 34 15.44 9.53 -35.16
C ASP A 34 15.23 8.10 -34.64
N THR A 35 16.24 7.55 -34.01
CA THR A 35 16.07 6.36 -33.16
C THR A 35 15.55 6.81 -31.83
N ILE A 36 14.22 6.66 -31.64
CA ILE A 36 13.58 6.75 -30.31
C ILE A 36 14.37 5.80 -29.39
N GLU A 37 15.20 6.35 -28.49
CA GLU A 37 15.86 5.54 -27.47
C GLU A 37 14.77 4.79 -26.68
N PRO A 38 14.89 3.49 -26.50
CA PRO A 38 13.91 2.73 -25.72
C PRO A 38 13.88 3.27 -24.29
N ILE A 39 12.82 4.01 -23.97
CA ILE A 39 12.65 4.82 -22.77
C ILE A 39 12.75 4.01 -21.46
N ARG A 40 12.66 2.68 -21.53
CA ARG A 40 12.62 1.82 -20.34
C ARG A 40 13.93 1.15 -19.92
N LEU A 41 14.95 1.13 -20.76
CA LEU A 41 16.25 0.52 -20.41
C LEU A 41 17.00 1.29 -19.29
N LYS A 42 16.56 2.49 -18.95
CA LYS A 42 17.14 3.31 -17.87
C LYS A 42 16.22 3.48 -16.65
N THR A 43 15.30 2.55 -16.37
CA THR A 43 14.46 2.64 -15.19
C THR A 43 15.31 2.55 -13.92
N ILE A 44 15.38 3.64 -13.18
CA ILE A 44 16.18 3.77 -11.97
C ILE A 44 15.32 3.47 -10.76
N THR A 45 15.82 2.62 -9.87
CA THR A 45 15.23 2.35 -8.55
C THR A 45 16.09 2.98 -7.46
N LEU A 46 15.45 3.46 -6.40
CA LEU A 46 16.10 3.92 -5.17
C LEU A 46 15.86 2.97 -3.99
N SER A 47 14.71 2.29 -4.00
CA SER A 47 14.26 1.49 -2.86
C SER A 47 15.07 0.21 -2.66
N ALA A 48 15.62 -0.33 -3.72
CA ALA A 48 16.31 -1.61 -3.66
C ALA A 48 17.66 -1.57 -2.95
N GLU A 49 18.41 -0.47 -3.11
CA GLU A 49 19.81 -0.35 -2.64
C GLU A 49 20.08 0.97 -1.90
N ARG A 50 19.07 1.78 -1.57
CA ARG A 50 19.21 3.16 -1.02
C ARG A 50 20.07 4.09 -1.89
N ALA A 51 20.30 3.73 -3.14
CA ALA A 51 21.05 4.47 -4.13
C ALA A 51 20.39 4.30 -5.49
N ALA A 52 20.52 5.31 -6.35
CA ALA A 52 20.02 5.22 -7.72
C ALA A 52 20.75 4.11 -8.47
N LYS A 53 20.01 3.12 -8.97
CA LYS A 53 20.52 2.00 -9.75
C LYS A 53 19.60 1.65 -10.90
N ASN A 54 20.17 1.10 -11.96
CA ASN A 54 19.37 0.48 -12.99
C ASN A 54 18.64 -0.74 -12.43
N LEU A 55 17.41 -0.96 -12.86
CA LEU A 55 16.56 -2.07 -12.44
C LEU A 55 17.25 -3.45 -12.59
N LEU A 56 18.04 -3.63 -13.64
CA LEU A 56 18.73 -4.87 -13.93
C LEU A 56 20.03 -5.08 -13.13
N ASP A 57 20.56 -4.03 -12.49
CA ASP A 57 21.77 -4.09 -11.65
C ASP A 57 21.48 -4.33 -10.16
N VAL A 58 20.27 -4.76 -9.81
CA VAL A 58 19.83 -5.04 -8.44
C VAL A 58 19.66 -6.54 -8.23
N PRO A 59 20.29 -7.21 -7.25
CA PRO A 59 20.24 -8.66 -7.08
C PRO A 59 18.93 -9.15 -6.41
N MET A 60 17.77 -8.66 -6.86
CA MET A 60 16.43 -9.05 -6.38
C MET A 60 15.36 -8.70 -7.40
N SER A 61 14.17 -9.29 -7.26
CA SER A 61 13.00 -8.91 -8.06
C SER A 61 12.42 -7.58 -7.59
N ILE A 62 12.28 -6.65 -8.55
CA ILE A 62 11.71 -5.33 -8.32
C ILE A 62 10.85 -4.93 -9.52
N SER A 63 9.75 -4.22 -9.25
CA SER A 63 8.93 -3.54 -10.26
C SER A 63 8.96 -2.05 -10.01
N VAL A 64 8.95 -1.26 -11.08
CA VAL A 64 8.79 0.20 -11.03
C VAL A 64 7.63 0.58 -11.94
N ILE A 65 6.64 1.23 -11.36
CA ILE A 65 5.48 1.80 -12.07
C ILE A 65 5.74 3.30 -12.13
N ASP A 66 6.06 3.78 -13.31
CA ASP A 66 6.37 5.18 -13.56
C ASP A 66 5.11 6.05 -13.71
N ARG A 67 5.30 7.36 -13.71
CA ARG A 67 4.23 8.34 -13.86
C ARG A 67 3.45 8.17 -15.15
N ASP A 68 4.14 7.89 -16.28
CA ASP A 68 3.46 7.70 -17.56
C ASP A 68 2.50 6.50 -17.54
N THR A 69 2.90 5.41 -16.92
CA THR A 69 2.05 4.23 -16.71
C THR A 69 0.88 4.55 -15.76
N LEU A 70 1.12 5.28 -14.64
CA LEU A 70 0.05 5.72 -13.73
C LEU A 70 -0.98 6.58 -14.45
N ASP A 71 -0.53 7.50 -15.28
CA ASP A 71 -1.38 8.41 -16.05
C ASP A 71 -2.13 7.69 -17.19
N ARG A 72 -1.44 6.81 -17.94
CA ARG A 72 -2.01 6.03 -19.05
C ARG A 72 -3.12 5.09 -18.58
N HIS A 73 -2.90 4.39 -17.47
CA HIS A 73 -3.91 3.50 -16.87
C HIS A 73 -4.93 4.26 -16.03
N GLN A 74 -4.75 5.57 -15.83
CA GLN A 74 -5.61 6.42 -15.00
C GLN A 74 -5.86 5.78 -13.63
N VAL A 75 -4.75 5.44 -12.96
CA VAL A 75 -4.76 4.72 -11.69
C VAL A 75 -5.58 5.47 -10.65
N ARG A 76 -6.59 4.79 -10.10
CA ARG A 76 -7.52 5.34 -9.13
C ARG A 76 -7.00 5.27 -7.68
N ASP A 77 -6.46 4.12 -7.29
CA ASP A 77 -6.09 3.78 -5.91
C ASP A 77 -4.93 2.77 -5.89
N ILE A 78 -4.48 2.38 -4.69
CA ILE A 78 -3.38 1.42 -4.54
C ILE A 78 -3.72 0.00 -5.04
N GLN A 79 -5.00 -0.38 -5.15
CA GLN A 79 -5.40 -1.66 -5.76
C GLN A 79 -5.24 -1.62 -7.27
N ASP A 80 -5.70 -0.55 -7.88
CA ASP A 80 -5.61 -0.32 -9.32
C ASP A 80 -4.16 -0.19 -9.79
N MET A 81 -3.31 0.39 -8.93
CA MET A 81 -1.88 0.58 -9.15
C MET A 81 -1.13 -0.74 -9.41
N VAL A 82 -1.51 -1.82 -8.73
CA VAL A 82 -0.87 -3.14 -8.86
C VAL A 82 -1.65 -4.13 -9.71
N ARG A 83 -2.64 -3.65 -10.47
CA ARG A 83 -3.54 -4.47 -11.28
C ARG A 83 -2.81 -5.42 -12.23
N TYR A 84 -1.68 -4.98 -12.78
CA TYR A 84 -0.87 -5.73 -13.75
C TYR A 84 0.45 -6.25 -13.19
N GLU A 85 0.56 -6.32 -11.85
CA GLU A 85 1.71 -6.83 -11.13
C GLU A 85 1.43 -8.25 -10.55
N PRO A 86 1.63 -9.35 -11.31
CA PRO A 86 1.43 -10.69 -10.79
C PRO A 86 2.27 -10.94 -9.53
N GLY A 87 1.65 -11.60 -8.54
CA GLY A 87 2.29 -11.83 -7.23
C GLY A 87 2.18 -10.67 -6.25
N VAL A 88 1.60 -9.53 -6.67
CA VAL A 88 1.25 -8.40 -5.80
C VAL A 88 -0.24 -8.14 -5.89
N SER A 89 -0.87 -7.85 -4.77
CA SER A 89 -2.30 -7.52 -4.71
C SER A 89 -2.62 -6.59 -3.56
N VAL A 90 -3.78 -5.94 -3.66
CA VAL A 90 -4.40 -5.17 -2.57
C VAL A 90 -5.86 -5.55 -2.51
N ASP A 91 -6.31 -6.04 -1.36
CA ASP A 91 -7.68 -6.48 -1.17
C ASP A 91 -8.56 -5.30 -0.73
N ARG A 92 -9.77 -5.22 -1.29
CA ARG A 92 -10.82 -4.29 -0.84
C ARG A 92 -11.68 -4.97 0.22
N GLN A 93 -11.90 -4.29 1.32
CA GLN A 93 -12.82 -4.74 2.35
C GLN A 93 -14.26 -4.37 1.97
N THR A 94 -15.13 -5.36 1.92
CA THR A 94 -16.55 -5.21 1.59
C THR A 94 -17.41 -5.96 2.59
N SER A 95 -17.10 -5.82 3.88
CA SER A 95 -17.86 -6.45 4.95
C SER A 95 -18.80 -5.47 5.63
N LEU A 96 -19.79 -5.98 6.34
CA LEU A 96 -20.70 -5.15 7.15
C LEU A 96 -20.02 -4.47 8.32
N THR A 97 -18.97 -5.09 8.86
CA THR A 97 -18.15 -4.49 9.93
C THR A 97 -17.29 -3.34 9.40
N ASN A 98 -16.98 -3.38 8.08
CA ASN A 98 -16.26 -2.30 7.40
C ASN A 98 -16.95 -1.95 6.06
N PRO A 99 -18.02 -1.15 6.09
CA PRO A 99 -18.82 -0.81 4.90
C PRO A 99 -18.15 0.24 4.01
N PHE A 100 -17.01 0.78 4.40
CA PHE A 100 -16.36 1.91 3.71
C PHE A 100 -15.64 1.53 2.42
N GLY A 101 -15.64 0.24 2.03
CA GLY A 101 -14.93 -0.23 0.83
C GLY A 101 -13.44 0.04 0.86
N GLN A 102 -12.84 0.11 2.04
CA GLN A 102 -11.42 0.44 2.22
C GLN A 102 -10.51 -0.61 1.60
N LEU A 103 -9.36 -0.15 1.13
CA LEU A 103 -8.27 -1.01 0.71
C LEU A 103 -7.41 -1.41 1.93
N ASN A 104 -7.08 -2.69 2.04
CA ASN A 104 -6.34 -3.21 3.18
C ASN A 104 -4.89 -2.71 3.21
N SER A 105 -4.04 -3.42 2.51
CA SER A 105 -2.61 -3.21 2.39
C SER A 105 -2.09 -4.04 1.23
N PHE A 106 -0.88 -3.78 0.81
CA PHE A 106 -0.21 -4.63 -0.18
C PHE A 106 0.02 -6.03 0.37
N ASN A 107 -0.16 -7.00 -0.52
CA ASN A 107 0.20 -8.41 -0.35
C ASN A 107 1.22 -8.75 -1.42
N ILE A 108 2.42 -9.17 -1.02
CA ILE A 108 3.53 -9.52 -1.90
C ILE A 108 3.89 -10.99 -1.66
N ARG A 109 3.88 -11.83 -2.70
CA ARG A 109 4.17 -13.25 -2.62
C ARG A 109 3.35 -13.98 -1.54
N GLY A 110 2.08 -13.56 -1.35
CA GLY A 110 1.16 -14.14 -0.39
C GLY A 110 1.28 -13.61 1.04
N VAL A 111 2.18 -12.68 1.30
CA VAL A 111 2.42 -12.09 2.62
C VAL A 111 2.01 -10.63 2.61
N GLY A 112 1.08 -10.25 3.46
CA GLY A 112 0.46 -8.92 3.46
C GLY A 112 0.27 -8.30 4.83
N GLY A 113 -0.53 -7.23 4.87
CA GLY A 113 -0.79 -6.46 6.08
C GLY A 113 0.43 -5.65 6.51
N ASN A 114 0.73 -5.65 7.81
CA ASN A 114 1.88 -4.93 8.38
C ASN A 114 3.24 -5.61 8.10
N ARG A 115 3.29 -6.68 7.29
CA ARG A 115 4.52 -7.38 6.86
C ARG A 115 5.11 -6.84 5.56
N VAL A 116 4.38 -5.94 4.90
CA VAL A 116 4.87 -5.16 3.77
C VAL A 116 5.08 -3.75 4.26
N GLN A 117 6.31 -3.26 4.17
CA GLN A 117 6.61 -1.89 4.54
C GLN A 117 6.16 -0.93 3.45
N ILE A 118 5.43 0.11 3.81
CA ILE A 118 5.01 1.17 2.90
C ILE A 118 5.70 2.46 3.30
N LEU A 119 6.35 3.09 2.34
CA LEU A 119 7.09 4.33 2.52
C LEU A 119 6.64 5.38 1.49
N VAL A 120 6.50 6.63 1.91
CA VAL A 120 6.29 7.78 1.03
C VAL A 120 7.49 8.72 1.19
N ASP A 121 8.32 8.82 0.16
CA ASP A 121 9.64 9.49 0.21
C ASP A 121 10.44 9.14 1.48
N GLY A 122 10.42 7.86 1.87
CA GLY A 122 11.13 7.35 3.05
C GLY A 122 10.37 7.42 4.38
N ALA A 123 9.27 8.16 4.47
CA ALA A 123 8.44 8.20 5.67
C ALA A 123 7.46 7.03 5.74
N ARG A 124 7.30 6.45 6.92
CA ARG A 124 6.42 5.29 7.16
C ARG A 124 4.95 5.65 7.08
N VAL A 125 4.15 4.71 6.55
CA VAL A 125 2.69 4.76 6.59
C VAL A 125 2.19 3.98 7.81
N GLN A 126 1.12 4.47 8.43
CA GLN A 126 0.45 3.91 9.62
C GLN A 126 0.29 2.39 9.55
N GLU A 127 0.46 1.72 10.68
CA GLU A 127 0.15 0.30 10.80
C GLU A 127 -1.36 0.05 10.61
N ARG A 128 -1.66 -1.08 9.98
CA ARG A 128 -3.03 -1.52 9.84
C ARG A 128 -3.51 -2.15 11.15
N ILE A 129 -4.52 -1.55 11.76
CA ILE A 129 -5.31 -2.18 12.82
C ILE A 129 -6.51 -2.93 12.22
N THR A 130 -7.26 -3.66 13.04
CA THR A 130 -8.53 -4.26 12.62
C THR A 130 -9.44 -3.20 12.01
N ASP A 131 -10.04 -3.50 10.86
CA ASP A 131 -10.86 -2.57 10.06
C ASP A 131 -10.10 -1.33 9.55
N GLY A 132 -8.77 -1.31 9.61
CA GLY A 132 -7.93 -0.23 9.11
C GLY A 132 -7.54 -0.39 7.65
N SER A 133 -7.06 0.70 7.07
CA SER A 133 -6.52 0.79 5.72
C SER A 133 -5.11 1.39 5.76
N ARG A 134 -4.31 1.11 4.74
CA ARG A 134 -3.01 1.77 4.52
C ARG A 134 -2.98 2.61 3.24
N ASP A 135 -4.16 2.94 2.70
CA ASP A 135 -4.32 3.78 1.50
C ASP A 135 -4.34 5.27 1.86
N PHE A 136 -3.17 5.82 2.17
CA PHE A 136 -2.95 7.22 2.53
C PHE A 136 -2.22 8.01 1.44
N VAL A 137 -2.38 7.63 0.18
CA VAL A 137 -1.69 8.26 -0.95
C VAL A 137 -2.67 8.68 -2.04
N ASP A 138 -2.30 9.69 -2.83
CA ASP A 138 -3.00 10.06 -4.04
C ASP A 138 -2.10 9.79 -5.26
N PRO A 139 -2.54 8.96 -6.22
CA PRO A 139 -1.73 8.62 -7.41
C PRO A 139 -1.28 9.84 -8.23
N PHE A 140 -2.03 10.94 -8.25
CA PHE A 140 -1.68 12.14 -9.02
C PHE A 140 -0.46 12.88 -8.46
N ASN A 141 -0.12 12.68 -7.19
CA ASN A 141 1.09 13.23 -6.59
C ASN A 141 2.32 12.33 -6.78
N MET A 142 2.16 11.14 -7.38
CA MET A 142 3.24 10.17 -7.50
C MET A 142 4.05 10.37 -8.80
N LYS A 143 5.38 10.35 -8.64
CA LYS A 143 6.35 10.24 -9.72
C LYS A 143 6.56 8.78 -10.14
N SER A 144 6.67 7.89 -9.14
CA SER A 144 6.82 6.46 -9.36
C SER A 144 6.42 5.65 -8.11
N VAL A 145 6.14 4.38 -8.33
CA VAL A 145 5.93 3.38 -7.28
C VAL A 145 6.91 2.25 -7.51
N GLU A 146 7.72 1.96 -6.52
CA GLU A 146 8.72 0.90 -6.56
C GLU A 146 8.28 -0.23 -5.61
N ILE A 147 8.29 -1.47 -6.10
CA ILE A 147 7.85 -2.65 -5.34
C ILE A 147 8.99 -3.65 -5.32
N THR A 148 9.66 -3.77 -4.17
CA THR A 148 10.65 -4.82 -3.95
C THR A 148 9.99 -6.07 -3.40
N ARG A 149 10.32 -7.24 -3.93
CA ARG A 149 9.76 -8.52 -3.53
C ARG A 149 10.72 -9.31 -2.66
N GLY A 150 10.21 -9.84 -1.54
CA GLY A 150 11.02 -10.52 -0.52
C GLY A 150 11.60 -9.59 0.54
N PRO A 151 12.26 -10.13 1.58
CA PRO A 151 12.69 -9.36 2.74
C PRO A 151 13.76 -8.33 2.39
N ASN A 152 13.53 -7.09 2.78
CA ASN A 152 14.45 -5.97 2.59
C ASN A 152 14.73 -5.23 3.92
N SER A 153 14.69 -5.97 5.03
CA SER A 153 14.84 -5.40 6.37
C SER A 153 16.25 -4.87 6.66
N VAL A 154 17.30 -5.31 5.95
CA VAL A 154 18.65 -4.75 6.12
C VAL A 154 18.68 -3.27 5.74
N LEU A 155 18.00 -2.87 4.68
CA LEU A 155 17.99 -1.48 4.22
C LEU A 155 16.91 -0.63 4.88
N TRP A 156 15.71 -1.18 5.08
CA TRP A 156 14.53 -0.41 5.48
C TRP A 156 14.03 -0.71 6.90
N GLY A 157 14.71 -1.60 7.64
CA GLY A 157 14.39 -1.94 9.03
C GLY A 157 13.30 -3.00 9.16
N ALA A 158 12.76 -3.10 10.38
CA ALA A 158 11.66 -4.01 10.69
C ALA A 158 10.44 -3.79 9.78
N ASP A 159 9.57 -4.82 9.68
CA ASP A 159 8.30 -4.83 8.94
C ASP A 159 8.42 -5.05 7.43
N ALA A 160 9.61 -5.14 6.86
CA ALA A 160 9.84 -5.46 5.45
C ALA A 160 10.05 -6.99 5.24
N LEU A 161 9.10 -7.84 5.70
CA LEU A 161 9.19 -9.29 5.56
C LEU A 161 8.79 -9.78 4.17
N GLY A 162 7.65 -9.28 3.67
CA GLY A 162 7.12 -9.61 2.34
C GLY A 162 7.72 -8.76 1.24
N GLY A 163 8.15 -7.55 1.58
CA GLY A 163 8.72 -6.58 0.66
C GLY A 163 8.57 -5.15 1.12
N VAL A 164 8.91 -4.23 0.23
CA VAL A 164 8.73 -2.78 0.42
C VAL A 164 7.98 -2.21 -0.77
N VAL A 165 7.01 -1.35 -0.50
CA VAL A 165 6.37 -0.47 -1.49
C VAL A 165 6.81 0.95 -1.19
N PHE A 166 7.52 1.56 -2.14
CA PHE A 166 8.09 2.88 -2.01
C PHE A 166 7.41 3.84 -2.99
N PHE A 167 6.65 4.78 -2.46
CA PHE A 167 6.03 5.86 -3.22
C PHE A 167 7.00 7.03 -3.30
N ARG A 168 7.25 7.50 -4.52
CA ARG A 168 8.00 8.73 -4.76
C ARG A 168 7.05 9.80 -5.22
N THR A 169 7.01 10.90 -4.48
CA THR A 169 6.19 12.05 -4.86
C THR A 169 6.93 12.94 -5.87
N LEU A 170 6.16 13.76 -6.59
CA LEU A 170 6.69 14.72 -7.58
C LEU A 170 7.74 15.64 -6.97
N ASP A 171 8.78 15.91 -7.74
CA ASP A 171 9.79 16.93 -7.48
C ASP A 171 9.63 18.09 -8.49
N PRO A 172 10.16 19.29 -8.26
CA PRO A 172 10.07 20.42 -9.21
C PRO A 172 10.55 20.07 -10.62
N GLU A 173 11.60 19.26 -10.71
CA GLU A 173 12.20 18.80 -11.98
C GLU A 173 11.27 17.92 -12.82
N ASP A 174 10.24 17.32 -12.22
CA ASP A 174 9.29 16.48 -12.95
C ASP A 174 8.31 17.31 -13.80
N LEU A 175 8.22 18.63 -13.55
CA LEU A 175 7.40 19.58 -14.31
C LEU A 175 8.25 20.57 -15.13
N LEU A 176 9.42 20.97 -14.60
CA LEU A 176 10.29 21.94 -15.26
C LEU A 176 11.12 21.24 -16.35
N ASP A 177 10.88 21.61 -17.60
CA ASP A 177 11.59 21.06 -18.78
C ASP A 177 12.82 21.89 -19.19
N GLY A 178 13.16 22.91 -18.40
CA GLY A 178 14.28 23.83 -18.67
C GLY A 178 14.02 24.87 -19.76
N THR A 179 12.87 24.85 -20.43
CA THR A 179 12.53 25.87 -21.44
C THR A 179 11.97 27.15 -20.82
N LYS A 180 11.29 27.01 -19.68
CA LYS A 180 10.73 28.12 -18.91
C LYS A 180 11.08 27.96 -17.43
N PRO A 181 11.22 29.06 -16.67
CA PRO A 181 11.46 28.99 -15.22
C PRO A 181 10.21 28.62 -14.41
N TRP A 182 9.11 28.26 -15.04
CA TRP A 182 7.88 27.82 -14.40
C TRP A 182 7.09 26.88 -15.31
N ALA A 183 6.31 26.02 -14.70
CA ALA A 183 5.38 25.14 -15.37
C ALA A 183 4.11 24.96 -14.53
N VAL A 184 2.99 24.75 -15.19
CA VAL A 184 1.70 24.43 -14.55
C VAL A 184 1.09 23.22 -15.24
N GLU A 185 0.64 22.26 -14.47
CA GLU A 185 -0.10 21.09 -14.95
C GLU A 185 -1.46 21.03 -14.26
N THR A 186 -2.50 20.76 -15.02
CA THR A 186 -3.84 20.46 -14.50
C THR A 186 -4.30 19.11 -15.00
N LYS A 187 -4.75 18.25 -14.08
CA LYS A 187 -5.25 16.92 -14.36
C LYS A 187 -6.71 16.75 -13.95
N PHE A 188 -7.45 16.02 -14.76
CA PHE A 188 -8.82 15.56 -14.49
C PHE A 188 -8.93 14.07 -14.82
N SER A 189 -9.67 13.32 -14.00
CA SER A 189 -10.04 11.95 -14.35
C SER A 189 -11.42 11.59 -13.82
N TYR A 190 -12.10 10.71 -14.53
CA TYR A 190 -13.36 10.10 -14.13
C TYR A 190 -13.26 8.58 -14.29
N ASP A 191 -13.76 7.85 -13.29
CA ASP A 191 -13.87 6.39 -13.31
C ASP A 191 -15.32 5.97 -13.01
N SER A 192 -15.91 5.18 -13.88
CA SER A 192 -17.30 4.73 -13.74
C SER A 192 -17.50 3.64 -12.67
N PHE A 193 -16.43 3.06 -12.12
CA PHE A 193 -16.50 2.03 -11.07
C PHE A 193 -17.19 2.54 -9.79
N ASP A 194 -16.79 3.71 -9.35
CA ASP A 194 -17.29 4.38 -8.14
C ASP A 194 -17.74 5.81 -8.44
N LYS A 195 -17.89 6.15 -9.73
CA LYS A 195 -18.23 7.49 -10.24
C LYS A 195 -17.24 8.55 -9.75
N SER A 196 -16.01 8.12 -9.43
CA SER A 196 -15.01 9.06 -8.91
C SER A 196 -14.65 10.12 -9.96
N PHE A 197 -14.60 11.37 -9.50
CA PHE A 197 -14.09 12.50 -10.26
C PHE A 197 -12.95 13.15 -9.52
N ARG A 198 -11.77 13.12 -10.12
CA ARG A 198 -10.54 13.68 -9.56
C ARG A 198 -10.11 14.88 -10.36
N LYS A 199 -9.64 15.91 -9.69
CA LYS A 199 -9.06 17.12 -10.26
C LYS A 199 -7.85 17.55 -9.45
N GLN A 200 -6.79 17.98 -10.14
CA GLN A 200 -5.57 18.44 -9.52
C GLN A 200 -4.94 19.55 -10.31
N ILE A 201 -4.33 20.51 -9.63
CA ILE A 201 -3.44 21.53 -10.17
C ILE A 201 -2.07 21.38 -9.51
N THR A 202 -1.02 21.40 -10.32
CA THR A 202 0.36 21.35 -9.86
C THR A 202 1.15 22.43 -10.56
N GLY A 203 1.90 23.22 -9.81
CA GLY A 203 2.78 24.25 -10.35
C GLY A 203 4.20 24.05 -9.86
N ALA A 204 5.18 24.35 -10.70
CA ALA A 204 6.59 24.40 -10.34
C ALA A 204 7.23 25.68 -10.85
N ALA A 205 8.22 26.17 -10.13
CA ALA A 205 9.02 27.33 -10.55
C ALA A 205 10.46 27.21 -10.04
N GLU A 206 11.39 27.83 -10.77
CA GLU A 206 12.79 27.99 -10.36
C GLU A 206 13.22 29.45 -10.40
N ALA A 207 14.04 29.84 -9.42
CA ALA A 207 14.62 31.18 -9.33
C ALA A 207 15.98 31.12 -8.63
N GLY A 208 17.06 31.27 -9.39
CA GLY A 208 18.42 31.10 -8.87
C GLY A 208 18.64 29.69 -8.30
N ASP A 209 19.04 29.63 -7.04
CA ASP A 209 19.34 28.37 -6.35
C ASP A 209 18.09 27.67 -5.77
N PHE A 210 16.92 28.24 -5.98
CA PHE A 210 15.66 27.75 -5.43
C PHE A 210 14.76 27.16 -6.50
N LYS A 211 14.17 25.99 -6.17
CA LYS A 211 13.05 25.41 -6.93
C LYS A 211 11.91 25.13 -5.98
N VAL A 212 10.69 25.34 -6.46
CA VAL A 212 9.48 25.12 -5.68
C VAL A 212 8.47 24.31 -6.50
N LEU A 213 7.77 23.39 -5.85
CA LEU A 213 6.59 22.70 -6.39
C LEU A 213 5.45 22.84 -5.40
N GLY A 214 4.27 23.15 -5.92
CA GLY A 214 3.01 23.15 -5.17
C GLY A 214 1.94 22.38 -5.92
N SER A 215 1.26 21.47 -5.24
CA SER A 215 0.15 20.68 -5.79
C SER A 215 -1.05 20.71 -4.86
N PHE A 216 -2.25 20.76 -5.43
CA PHE A 216 -3.50 20.62 -4.70
C PHE A 216 -4.49 19.79 -5.53
N GLY A 217 -5.08 18.78 -4.91
CA GLY A 217 -6.03 17.86 -5.52
C GLY A 217 -7.28 17.64 -4.69
N HIS A 218 -8.37 17.30 -5.39
CA HIS A 218 -9.64 16.87 -4.80
C HIS A 218 -10.21 15.70 -5.60
N MET A 219 -10.79 14.74 -4.90
CA MET A 219 -11.54 13.62 -5.48
C MET A 219 -12.88 13.49 -4.75
N SER A 220 -13.95 13.32 -5.50
CA SER A 220 -15.24 12.84 -5.00
C SER A 220 -15.54 11.46 -5.57
N ALA A 221 -16.17 10.57 -4.80
CA ALA A 221 -16.56 9.22 -5.24
C ALA A 221 -17.83 8.78 -4.52
N SER A 222 -18.51 7.79 -5.09
CA SER A 222 -19.70 7.12 -4.52
C SER A 222 -19.41 5.64 -4.22
N GLU A 223 -20.44 4.88 -3.89
CA GLU A 223 -20.33 3.44 -3.69
C GLU A 223 -19.84 2.71 -4.95
N PRO A 224 -19.08 1.61 -4.80
CA PRO A 224 -18.64 0.76 -5.90
C PRO A 224 -19.82 0.15 -6.69
N ASP A 225 -19.67 0.07 -8.00
CA ASP A 225 -20.62 -0.58 -8.88
C ASP A 225 -20.57 -2.11 -8.73
N MET A 226 -21.61 -2.69 -8.17
CA MET A 226 -21.75 -4.12 -7.90
C MET A 226 -22.60 -4.86 -8.96
N ARG A 227 -22.76 -4.32 -10.18
CA ARG A 227 -23.63 -4.88 -11.23
C ARG A 227 -23.38 -6.34 -11.60
N LYS A 228 -22.18 -6.88 -11.32
CA LYS A 228 -21.83 -8.29 -11.56
C LYS A 228 -22.15 -9.21 -10.39
N ALA A 229 -22.44 -8.68 -9.23
CA ALA A 229 -22.95 -9.45 -8.11
C ALA A 229 -24.41 -9.89 -8.37
N ARG A 230 -24.77 -11.03 -7.81
CA ARG A 230 -26.13 -11.57 -7.91
C ARG A 230 -26.97 -11.11 -6.72
N ALA A 231 -28.17 -10.59 -6.99
CA ALA A 231 -29.07 -10.10 -5.96
C ALA A 231 -29.46 -11.19 -4.95
N ASP A 232 -29.62 -12.43 -5.44
CA ASP A 232 -29.97 -13.61 -4.64
C ASP A 232 -28.79 -14.17 -3.79
N GLY A 233 -27.61 -13.56 -3.84
CA GLY A 233 -26.41 -13.99 -3.12
C GLY A 233 -25.66 -15.19 -3.72
N GLY A 234 -26.05 -15.61 -4.92
CA GLY A 234 -25.36 -16.65 -5.67
C GLY A 234 -25.45 -18.04 -4.99
N ILE A 235 -24.29 -18.74 -4.91
CA ILE A 235 -24.24 -20.12 -4.40
C ILE A 235 -24.53 -20.23 -2.89
N TRP A 236 -24.36 -19.15 -2.14
CA TRP A 236 -24.56 -19.14 -0.69
C TRP A 236 -25.80 -18.38 -0.23
N GLY A 237 -26.53 -17.79 -1.19
CA GLY A 237 -27.73 -17.03 -0.91
C GLY A 237 -27.48 -15.64 -0.35
N CYS A 238 -28.55 -14.88 -0.19
CA CYS A 238 -28.55 -13.54 0.36
C CYS A 238 -29.42 -13.47 1.61
N PRO A 239 -28.85 -13.63 2.81
CA PRO A 239 -29.62 -13.78 4.06
C PRO A 239 -30.54 -12.61 4.38
N ARG A 240 -30.28 -11.44 3.82
CA ARG A 240 -31.03 -10.21 4.07
C ARG A 240 -31.65 -9.60 2.80
N GLU A 241 -31.87 -10.41 1.77
CA GLU A 241 -32.39 -9.97 0.47
C GLU A 241 -33.70 -9.12 0.58
N ALA A 242 -34.57 -9.46 1.53
CA ALA A 242 -35.78 -8.70 1.77
C ALA A 242 -35.55 -7.27 2.31
N ILE A 243 -34.38 -7.00 2.88
CA ILE A 243 -33.99 -5.69 3.41
C ILE A 243 -33.11 -4.96 2.42
N TRP A 244 -32.06 -5.64 1.94
CA TRP A 244 -31.08 -5.09 1.01
C TRP A 244 -30.47 -6.22 0.17
N PRO A 245 -30.49 -6.14 -1.16
CA PRO A 245 -29.98 -7.21 -2.02
C PRO A 245 -28.46 -7.27 -1.98
N CYS A 246 -27.88 -8.48 -2.14
CA CYS A 246 -26.44 -8.73 -2.08
C CYS A 246 -25.63 -8.14 -3.25
N ASN A 247 -26.28 -7.57 -4.25
CA ASN A 247 -25.63 -6.91 -5.39
C ASN A 247 -25.62 -5.38 -5.32
N LYS A 248 -25.89 -4.83 -4.13
CA LYS A 248 -25.83 -3.39 -3.90
C LYS A 248 -24.94 -3.09 -2.68
N ALA A 249 -23.92 -2.30 -2.88
CA ALA A 249 -23.23 -1.67 -1.77
C ALA A 249 -24.14 -0.68 -1.05
N SER A 250 -23.91 -0.41 0.21
CA SER A 250 -24.62 0.67 0.91
C SER A 250 -24.26 2.01 0.25
N PRO A 251 -25.23 2.96 0.14
CA PRO A 251 -24.94 4.30 -0.36
C PRO A 251 -23.75 4.92 0.37
N MET A 252 -22.83 5.48 -0.38
CA MET A 252 -21.57 5.99 0.14
C MET A 252 -21.15 7.24 -0.61
N ASP A 253 -20.73 8.25 0.14
CA ASP A 253 -20.10 9.46 -0.39
C ASP A 253 -18.67 9.57 0.16
N THR A 254 -17.73 9.83 -0.72
CA THR A 254 -16.31 10.01 -0.37
C THR A 254 -15.79 11.31 -0.95
N ASP A 255 -15.16 12.12 -0.10
CA ASP A 255 -14.39 13.29 -0.49
C ASP A 255 -12.94 13.13 -0.02
N SER A 256 -11.99 13.34 -0.92
CA SER A 256 -10.56 13.27 -0.62
C SER A 256 -9.84 14.52 -1.09
N TYR A 257 -8.98 15.05 -0.25
CA TYR A 257 -8.14 16.21 -0.52
C TYR A 257 -6.68 15.83 -0.33
N ASN A 258 -5.84 16.37 -1.18
CA ASN A 258 -4.40 16.24 -1.04
C ASN A 258 -3.68 17.54 -1.36
N SER A 259 -2.54 17.76 -0.74
CA SER A 259 -1.62 18.82 -1.09
C SER A 259 -0.17 18.36 -0.92
N LEU A 260 0.70 18.89 -1.77
CA LEU A 260 2.13 18.65 -1.72
C LEU A 260 2.84 20.00 -1.96
N LEU A 261 3.77 20.34 -1.09
CA LEU A 261 4.67 21.50 -1.23
C LEU A 261 6.10 21.01 -1.08
N LYS A 262 6.95 21.31 -2.05
CA LYS A 262 8.40 21.08 -1.95
C LYS A 262 9.15 22.37 -2.24
N LEU A 263 10.12 22.68 -1.40
CA LEU A 263 11.08 23.76 -1.59
C LEU A 263 12.48 23.13 -1.61
N GLN A 264 13.15 23.25 -2.73
CA GLN A 264 14.53 22.79 -2.91
C GLN A 264 15.44 24.00 -2.97
N TRP A 265 16.57 23.93 -2.27
CA TRP A 265 17.60 24.96 -2.22
C TRP A 265 18.97 24.33 -2.45
N ASN A 266 19.65 24.79 -3.50
CA ASN A 266 20.97 24.33 -3.91
C ASN A 266 21.99 25.47 -3.76
N PRO A 267 22.46 25.77 -2.52
CA PRO A 267 23.37 26.90 -2.29
C PRO A 267 24.73 26.75 -2.96
N SER A 268 25.06 25.54 -3.36
CA SER A 268 26.23 25.18 -4.16
C SER A 268 25.98 23.87 -4.90
N THR A 269 26.89 23.48 -5.77
CA THR A 269 26.84 22.18 -6.46
C THR A 269 26.94 21.00 -5.51
N ASP A 270 27.48 21.21 -4.31
CA ASP A 270 27.75 20.14 -3.34
C ASP A 270 26.66 19.97 -2.31
N HIS A 271 25.76 20.95 -2.17
CA HIS A 271 24.71 20.94 -1.17
C HIS A 271 23.32 21.06 -1.80
N GLU A 272 22.43 20.15 -1.44
CA GLU A 272 21.01 20.20 -1.77
C GLU A 272 20.18 20.04 -0.50
N PHE A 273 19.32 21.00 -0.21
CA PHE A 273 18.33 20.94 0.85
C PHE A 273 16.94 20.85 0.23
N LYS A 274 16.09 19.98 0.78
CA LYS A 274 14.70 19.84 0.36
C LYS A 274 13.77 19.86 1.58
N LEU A 275 12.88 20.85 1.64
CA LEU A 275 11.80 20.92 2.61
C LEU A 275 10.52 20.41 1.94
N THR A 276 9.86 19.43 2.55
CA THR A 276 8.60 18.86 2.06
C THR A 276 7.50 19.03 3.08
N GLY A 277 6.35 19.54 2.63
CA GLY A 277 5.08 19.52 3.34
C GLY A 277 4.04 18.74 2.54
N GLU A 278 3.40 17.76 3.13
CA GLU A 278 2.36 16.95 2.50
C GLU A 278 1.16 16.83 3.42
N TRP A 279 -0.03 16.88 2.84
CA TRP A 279 -1.27 16.62 3.56
C TRP A 279 -2.24 15.83 2.69
N PHE A 280 -2.86 14.85 3.31
CA PHE A 280 -3.88 13.98 2.74
C PHE A 280 -5.03 13.85 3.72
N GLU A 281 -6.26 14.00 3.24
CA GLU A 281 -7.48 13.74 3.99
C GLU A 281 -8.51 13.04 3.10
N ARG A 282 -9.16 12.01 3.64
CA ARG A 282 -10.28 11.33 2.99
C ARG A 282 -11.41 11.16 4.01
N ASN A 283 -12.59 11.67 3.67
CA ASN A 283 -13.81 11.50 4.44
C ASN A 283 -14.76 10.59 3.65
N THR A 284 -15.30 9.58 4.30
CA THR A 284 -16.25 8.63 3.70
C THR A 284 -17.44 8.46 4.62
N ASP A 285 -18.62 8.79 4.14
CA ASP A 285 -19.90 8.64 4.81
C ASP A 285 -20.70 7.51 4.17
N VAL A 286 -21.30 6.64 5.00
CA VAL A 286 -22.04 5.45 4.56
C VAL A 286 -23.39 5.38 5.27
N ASP A 287 -24.47 5.30 4.51
CA ASP A 287 -25.79 4.94 5.00
C ASP A 287 -25.93 3.41 4.92
N GLN A 288 -25.72 2.71 6.05
CA GLN A 288 -25.58 1.25 6.11
C GLN A 288 -26.93 0.53 5.97
N LYS A 289 -27.42 0.41 4.76
CA LYS A 289 -28.73 -0.16 4.44
C LYS A 289 -28.84 -1.66 4.71
N TYR A 290 -27.77 -2.42 4.50
CA TYR A 290 -27.81 -3.88 4.68
C TYR A 290 -28.17 -4.31 6.10
N ASP A 291 -27.87 -3.49 7.11
CA ASP A 291 -28.18 -3.72 8.51
C ASP A 291 -29.44 -3.00 9.00
N SER A 292 -30.22 -2.41 8.12
CA SER A 292 -31.54 -1.87 8.47
C SER A 292 -32.51 -2.98 8.89
N GLY A 293 -33.49 -2.66 9.71
CA GLY A 293 -34.50 -3.61 10.21
C GLY A 293 -33.98 -4.51 11.33
N ALA A 294 -34.55 -5.70 11.47
CA ALA A 294 -34.31 -6.61 12.57
C ALA A 294 -32.85 -7.15 12.57
N ALA A 295 -32.10 -6.90 13.64
CA ALA A 295 -30.75 -7.40 13.80
C ALA A 295 -30.70 -8.93 13.96
N ASN A 296 -31.62 -9.48 14.75
CA ASN A 296 -31.72 -10.91 15.05
C ASN A 296 -33.17 -11.38 14.92
N PRO A 297 -33.69 -11.62 13.66
CA PRO A 297 -35.08 -11.94 13.45
C PRO A 297 -35.60 -13.15 14.23
N LEU A 298 -34.75 -14.18 14.45
CA LEU A 298 -35.07 -15.37 15.21
C LEU A 298 -35.52 -15.07 16.64
N TYR A 299 -34.98 -14.02 17.27
CA TYR A 299 -35.30 -13.64 18.65
C TYR A 299 -36.71 -13.03 18.78
N ALA A 300 -37.32 -12.60 17.66
CA ALA A 300 -38.72 -12.12 17.68
C ALA A 300 -39.71 -13.17 18.14
N SER A 301 -39.39 -14.47 17.98
CA SER A 301 -40.22 -15.58 18.44
C SER A 301 -39.85 -16.16 19.80
N MET A 302 -38.80 -15.59 20.47
CA MET A 302 -38.18 -16.13 21.69
C MET A 302 -38.26 -15.11 22.85
N PRO A 303 -39.29 -15.15 23.72
CA PRO A 303 -39.44 -14.13 24.78
C PRO A 303 -38.23 -13.95 25.70
N ALA A 304 -37.49 -15.02 26.01
CA ALA A 304 -36.27 -14.95 26.81
C ALA A 304 -35.15 -14.12 26.18
N TYR A 305 -35.23 -13.87 24.88
CA TYR A 305 -34.20 -13.14 24.11
C TYR A 305 -34.68 -11.77 23.60
N TYR A 306 -35.83 -11.26 24.03
CA TYR A 306 -36.36 -9.96 23.61
C TYR A 306 -35.40 -8.80 23.95
N SER A 307 -34.55 -8.92 24.97
CA SER A 307 -33.52 -7.94 25.31
C SER A 307 -32.40 -7.84 24.25
N PHE A 308 -32.24 -8.87 23.44
CA PHE A 308 -31.29 -8.94 22.34
C PHE A 308 -31.94 -8.66 20.96
N TYR A 309 -33.27 -8.58 20.90
CA TYR A 309 -33.99 -8.21 19.70
C TYR A 309 -34.08 -6.69 19.62
N TYR A 310 -33.69 -6.15 18.49
CA TYR A 310 -33.90 -4.76 18.15
C TYR A 310 -33.99 -4.61 16.62
N GLU A 311 -34.59 -3.53 16.19
CA GLU A 311 -34.65 -3.11 14.81
C GLU A 311 -33.78 -1.87 14.62
N ASN A 312 -32.89 -1.88 13.65
CA ASN A 312 -32.15 -0.71 13.24
C ASN A 312 -33.03 0.17 12.36
N GLU A 313 -33.47 1.31 12.87
CA GLU A 313 -34.23 2.31 12.10
C GLU A 313 -33.31 3.09 11.16
N SER A 314 -32.09 3.41 11.61
CA SER A 314 -31.01 3.99 10.81
C SER A 314 -29.65 3.56 11.33
N TRP A 315 -28.67 3.53 10.43
CA TRP A 315 -27.28 3.32 10.81
C TRP A 315 -26.36 4.09 9.85
N ASP A 316 -25.90 5.27 10.29
CA ASP A 316 -24.97 6.11 9.55
C ASP A 316 -23.58 5.91 10.10
N ARG A 317 -22.58 5.79 9.23
CA ARG A 317 -21.20 5.61 9.60
C ARG A 317 -20.30 6.56 8.82
N SER A 318 -19.35 7.15 9.50
CA SER A 318 -18.34 8.00 8.88
C SER A 318 -16.93 7.52 9.21
N LEU A 319 -16.04 7.69 8.27
CA LEU A 319 -14.62 7.42 8.37
C LEU A 319 -13.86 8.64 7.88
N LYS A 320 -12.95 9.13 8.71
CA LYS A 320 -11.97 10.16 8.36
C LYS A 320 -10.56 9.60 8.45
N MET A 321 -9.82 9.69 7.36
CA MET A 321 -8.41 9.32 7.28
C MET A 321 -7.58 10.57 7.00
N GLN A 322 -6.54 10.80 7.79
CA GLN A 322 -5.66 11.96 7.64
C GLN A 322 -4.20 11.53 7.75
N ARG A 323 -3.36 12.12 6.92
CA ARG A 323 -1.91 12.03 7.04
C ARG A 323 -1.30 13.39 6.69
N ALA A 324 -0.41 13.88 7.55
CA ALA A 324 0.48 14.97 7.18
C ALA A 324 1.93 14.47 7.23
N ARG A 325 2.82 15.13 6.51
CA ARG A 325 4.25 14.89 6.56
C ARG A 325 4.99 16.21 6.41
N PHE A 326 5.96 16.42 7.30
CA PHE A 326 6.92 17.49 7.24
C PHE A 326 8.30 16.87 7.27
N ALA A 327 9.09 17.11 6.23
CA ALA A 327 10.41 16.50 6.11
C ALA A 327 11.45 17.53 5.66
N LEU A 328 12.66 17.38 6.20
CA LEU A 328 13.83 18.10 5.77
C LEU A 328 14.89 17.07 5.37
N ASP A 329 15.27 17.11 4.11
CA ASP A 329 16.30 16.29 3.51
C ASP A 329 17.52 17.15 3.21
N HIS A 330 18.73 16.61 3.39
CA HIS A 330 19.95 17.23 2.95
C HIS A 330 20.87 16.20 2.30
N ARG A 331 21.37 16.55 1.14
CA ARG A 331 22.43 15.84 0.44
C ARG A 331 23.67 16.71 0.35
N TRP A 332 24.79 16.17 0.80
CA TRP A 332 26.09 16.80 0.73
C TRP A 332 27.07 15.91 -0.01
N THR A 333 27.55 16.35 -1.17
CA THR A 333 28.64 15.73 -1.91
C THR A 333 29.94 16.19 -1.29
N VAL A 334 30.59 15.33 -0.49
CA VAL A 334 31.79 15.68 0.27
C VAL A 334 33.02 15.65 -0.62
N GLY A 335 33.11 14.65 -1.52
CA GLY A 335 34.21 14.50 -2.46
C GLY A 335 35.57 14.24 -1.81
N ALA A 336 35.63 13.79 -0.54
CA ALA A 336 36.87 13.42 0.12
C ALA A 336 37.28 11.99 -0.27
N SER A 337 38.54 11.67 -0.22
CA SER A 337 39.09 10.35 -0.60
C SER A 337 38.53 9.18 0.22
N TRP A 338 37.86 9.43 1.33
CA TRP A 338 37.32 8.44 2.24
C TRP A 338 35.77 8.56 2.40
N LEU A 339 35.16 9.62 1.88
CA LEU A 339 33.72 9.88 1.99
C LEU A 339 33.23 10.67 0.76
N ASP A 340 32.33 10.07 0.00
CA ASP A 340 31.78 10.69 -1.20
C ASP A 340 30.59 11.59 -0.87
N GLU A 341 29.64 11.04 -0.09
CA GLU A 341 28.36 11.68 0.10
C GLU A 341 27.82 11.43 1.52
N VAL A 342 27.16 12.44 2.07
CA VAL A 342 26.35 12.37 3.29
C VAL A 342 24.92 12.73 2.92
N LYS A 343 23.99 11.87 3.26
CA LYS A 343 22.54 12.15 3.21
C LYS A 343 21.97 12.06 4.60
N TRP A 344 21.11 12.99 4.96
CA TRP A 344 20.28 12.83 6.15
C TRP A 344 18.87 13.36 5.91
N ASN A 345 17.94 12.76 6.62
CA ASN A 345 16.54 13.13 6.62
C ASN A 345 16.01 13.19 8.05
N ILE A 346 15.19 14.16 8.33
CA ILE A 346 14.35 14.21 9.53
C ILE A 346 12.91 14.44 9.06
N SER A 347 11.98 13.61 9.51
CA SER A 347 10.58 13.76 9.15
C SER A 347 9.65 13.55 10.34
N TYR A 348 8.59 14.35 10.41
CA TYR A 348 7.48 14.17 11.32
C TYR A 348 6.21 13.90 10.51
N SER A 349 5.54 12.78 10.81
CA SER A 349 4.38 12.31 10.05
C SER A 349 3.25 11.86 10.99
N PRO A 350 2.36 12.79 11.42
CA PRO A 350 1.15 12.43 12.15
C PRO A 350 0.11 11.82 11.20
N GLN A 351 -0.50 10.73 11.63
CA GLN A 351 -1.50 9.99 10.86
C GLN A 351 -2.67 9.60 11.76
N ARG A 352 -3.89 9.73 11.25
CA ARG A 352 -5.11 9.50 12.01
C ARG A 352 -6.16 8.77 11.19
N ARG A 353 -6.96 7.97 11.89
CA ARG A 353 -8.13 7.28 11.39
C ARG A 353 -9.23 7.37 12.43
N ASP A 354 -10.24 8.17 12.15
CA ASP A 354 -11.37 8.40 13.04
C ASP A 354 -12.63 7.78 12.43
N THR A 355 -13.35 6.97 13.20
CA THR A 355 -14.64 6.40 12.79
C THR A 355 -15.73 6.80 13.78
N THR A 356 -16.86 7.19 13.22
CA THR A 356 -18.09 7.41 13.98
C THR A 356 -19.19 6.52 13.43
N SER A 357 -19.91 5.86 14.31
CA SER A 357 -21.11 5.05 13.99
C SER A 357 -22.29 5.62 14.74
N ASN A 358 -23.32 6.07 14.03
CA ASN A 358 -24.54 6.65 14.59
C ASN A 358 -25.71 5.73 14.24
N GLN A 359 -26.35 5.15 15.24
CA GLN A 359 -27.36 4.13 15.08
C GLN A 359 -28.59 4.45 15.91
N ILE A 360 -29.77 4.32 15.32
CA ILE A 360 -31.06 4.35 16.04
C ILE A 360 -31.62 2.93 16.10
N ARG A 361 -31.81 2.43 17.33
CA ARG A 361 -32.36 1.11 17.61
C ARG A 361 -33.72 1.20 18.26
N ASN A 362 -34.63 0.36 17.80
CA ASN A 362 -35.97 0.19 18.38
C ASN A 362 -36.06 -1.19 19.02
N TYR A 363 -36.26 -1.22 20.33
CA TYR A 363 -36.48 -2.44 21.12
C TYR A 363 -37.97 -2.61 21.35
N SER A 364 -38.71 -2.96 20.30
CA SER A 364 -40.18 -3.02 20.26
C SER A 364 -40.78 -4.17 21.07
N LEU A 365 -40.04 -5.27 21.29
CA LEU A 365 -40.51 -6.47 21.99
C LEU A 365 -40.28 -6.47 23.50
N LEU A 366 -39.61 -5.47 24.04
CA LEU A 366 -39.45 -5.34 25.50
C LEU A 366 -40.78 -5.04 26.18
N ALA A 367 -40.95 -5.48 27.42
CA ALA A 367 -42.12 -5.16 28.24
C ALA A 367 -42.36 -3.63 28.36
N THR A 368 -41.31 -2.86 28.32
CA THR A 368 -41.33 -1.40 28.14
C THR A 368 -40.53 -1.10 26.89
N PRO A 369 -41.18 -0.88 25.74
CA PRO A 369 -40.50 -0.56 24.49
C PRO A 369 -39.65 0.69 24.62
N ARG A 370 -38.45 0.66 24.03
CA ARG A 370 -37.55 1.81 24.06
C ARG A 370 -36.86 2.02 22.71
N ARG A 371 -36.59 3.28 22.41
CA ARG A 371 -35.75 3.69 21.29
C ARG A 371 -34.45 4.26 21.83
N GLU A 372 -33.36 3.86 21.24
CA GLU A 372 -32.02 4.31 21.63
C GLU A 372 -31.28 4.90 20.44
N LYS A 373 -30.64 6.07 20.64
CA LYS A 373 -29.58 6.57 19.78
C LYS A 373 -28.26 6.12 20.34
N ARG A 374 -27.47 5.39 19.55
CA ARG A 374 -26.13 4.91 19.91
C ARG A 374 -25.11 5.55 19.01
N ILE A 375 -24.12 6.23 19.60
CA ILE A 375 -22.99 6.79 18.90
C ILE A 375 -21.74 6.04 19.39
N GLN A 376 -20.95 5.50 18.47
CA GLN A 376 -19.67 4.88 18.76
C GLN A 376 -18.58 5.66 18.06
N ILE A 377 -17.62 6.16 18.81
CA ILE A 377 -16.46 6.90 18.31
C ILE A 377 -15.23 6.01 18.52
N ARG A 378 -14.40 5.87 17.49
CA ARG A 378 -13.14 5.13 17.53
C ARG A 378 -12.09 5.91 16.76
N ASN A 379 -11.06 6.34 17.46
CA ASN A 379 -9.98 7.16 16.94
C ASN A 379 -8.68 6.40 17.09
N TYR A 380 -7.95 6.27 16.00
CA TYR A 380 -6.61 5.68 15.98
C TYR A 380 -5.62 6.66 15.40
N SER A 381 -4.53 6.88 16.10
CA SER A 381 -3.45 7.76 15.61
C SER A 381 -2.09 7.13 15.80
N GLU A 382 -1.18 7.46 14.91
CA GLU A 382 0.26 7.21 15.01
C GLU A 382 1.01 8.48 14.62
N ASP A 383 1.87 8.93 15.52
CA ASP A 383 2.76 10.07 15.30
C ASP A 383 4.19 9.54 15.14
N PHE A 384 4.75 9.68 13.93
CA PHE A 384 6.11 9.23 13.61
C PHE A 384 7.07 10.40 13.59
N LEU A 385 8.10 10.35 14.42
CA LEU A 385 9.30 11.17 14.28
C LEU A 385 10.44 10.28 13.82
N GLN A 386 10.92 10.46 12.60
CA GLN A 386 11.95 9.64 11.98
C GLN A 386 13.21 10.45 11.71
N ALA A 387 14.38 9.81 11.85
CA ALA A 387 15.66 10.33 11.43
C ALA A 387 16.47 9.23 10.74
N ASP A 388 17.14 9.61 9.67
CA ASP A 388 18.04 8.72 8.92
C ASP A 388 19.31 9.49 8.54
N VAL A 389 20.46 8.86 8.70
CA VAL A 389 21.76 9.38 8.23
C VAL A 389 22.44 8.28 7.46
N GLN A 390 22.78 8.56 6.22
CA GLN A 390 23.48 7.67 5.32
C GLN A 390 24.79 8.29 4.85
N LEU A 391 25.86 7.50 4.91
CA LEU A 391 27.16 7.83 4.38
C LEU A 391 27.49 6.89 3.23
N THR A 392 28.12 7.41 2.20
CA THR A 392 28.60 6.64 1.04
C THR A 392 30.07 6.88 0.85
N SER A 393 30.84 5.79 0.73
CA SER A 393 32.28 5.82 0.51
C SER A 393 32.66 4.87 -0.61
N SER A 394 33.36 5.36 -1.61
CA SER A 394 33.88 4.54 -2.72
C SER A 394 35.42 4.45 -2.61
N PHE A 395 35.95 3.25 -2.80
CA PHE A 395 37.39 3.02 -2.77
C PHE A 395 37.76 1.77 -3.56
N GLU A 396 39.03 1.69 -3.93
CA GLU A 396 39.61 0.53 -4.59
C GLU A 396 40.48 -0.26 -3.61
N LEU A 397 40.35 -1.60 -3.62
CA LEU A 397 41.17 -2.49 -2.83
C LEU A 397 41.72 -3.61 -3.72
N GLY A 398 42.97 -3.45 -4.15
CA GLY A 398 43.60 -4.36 -5.09
C GLY A 398 42.93 -4.33 -6.47
N GLN A 399 42.22 -5.41 -6.84
CA GLN A 399 41.48 -5.53 -8.09
C GLN A 399 39.95 -5.43 -7.88
N SER A 400 39.51 -4.99 -6.71
CA SER A 400 38.11 -4.82 -6.41
C SER A 400 37.75 -3.34 -6.22
N SER A 401 36.57 -2.96 -6.74
CA SER A 401 35.98 -1.65 -6.48
C SER A 401 34.88 -1.83 -5.43
N HIS A 402 34.86 -0.95 -4.44
CA HIS A 402 33.97 -0.97 -3.30
C HIS A 402 33.12 0.28 -3.27
N LYS A 403 31.81 0.13 -3.04
CA LYS A 403 30.90 1.22 -2.70
C LYS A 403 30.19 0.88 -1.41
N LEU A 404 30.68 1.42 -0.32
CA LEU A 404 30.18 1.20 1.02
C LEU A 404 29.07 2.20 1.34
N ILE A 405 27.90 1.70 1.73
CA ILE A 405 26.78 2.47 2.24
C ILE A 405 26.57 2.06 3.68
N TYR A 406 26.62 3.01 4.60
CA TYR A 406 26.45 2.74 6.02
C TYR A 406 25.76 3.90 6.73
N GLY A 407 25.15 3.63 7.87
CA GLY A 407 24.45 4.69 8.55
C GLY A 407 23.59 4.25 9.71
N PHE A 408 22.78 5.18 10.14
CA PHE A 408 21.82 5.05 11.22
C PHE A 408 20.41 5.38 10.70
N ALA A 409 19.42 4.60 11.13
CA ALA A 409 18.00 4.91 10.90
C ALA A 409 17.23 4.65 12.19
N GLY A 410 16.35 5.56 12.55
CA GLY A 410 15.55 5.40 13.76
C GLY A 410 14.23 6.13 13.69
N ASP A 411 13.29 5.69 14.52
CA ASP A 411 12.03 6.40 14.72
C ASP A 411 11.52 6.30 16.16
N ILE A 412 10.76 7.31 16.54
CA ILE A 412 9.92 7.32 17.73
C ILE A 412 8.48 7.38 17.22
N THR A 413 7.70 6.36 17.54
CA THR A 413 6.29 6.26 17.15
C THR A 413 5.42 6.27 18.40
N LYS A 414 4.41 7.13 18.42
CA LYS A 414 3.39 7.17 19.46
C LYS A 414 2.08 6.68 18.88
N SER A 415 1.60 5.51 19.32
CA SER A 415 0.32 4.96 18.91
C SER A 415 -0.73 5.18 19.98
N ASN A 416 -1.89 5.65 19.59
CA ASN A 416 -3.02 5.86 20.49
C ASN A 416 -4.31 5.31 19.87
N TYR A 417 -5.06 4.54 20.65
CA TYR A 417 -6.40 4.08 20.32
C TYR A 417 -7.38 4.56 21.37
N ASP A 418 -8.29 5.44 20.99
CA ASP A 418 -9.22 6.11 21.89
C ASP A 418 -10.66 6.02 21.37
N GLY A 419 -11.64 6.31 22.23
CA GLY A 419 -13.04 6.38 21.83
C GLY A 419 -14.02 6.23 22.99
N GLU A 420 -15.30 6.39 22.64
CA GLU A 420 -16.39 6.32 23.58
C GLU A 420 -17.66 5.74 22.94
N ASN A 421 -18.56 5.26 23.78
CA ASN A 421 -19.92 4.88 23.40
C ASN A 421 -20.89 5.79 24.13
N ILE A 422 -21.73 6.48 23.37
CA ILE A 422 -22.78 7.36 23.89
C ILE A 422 -24.11 6.69 23.56
N THR A 423 -24.91 6.39 24.58
CA THR A 423 -26.23 5.80 24.43
C THR A 423 -27.28 6.75 25.03
N THR A 424 -28.20 7.24 24.20
CA THR A 424 -29.31 8.08 24.63
C THR A 424 -30.62 7.32 24.48
N ASN A 425 -31.34 7.14 25.56
CA ASN A 425 -32.70 6.65 25.52
C ASN A 425 -33.63 7.78 25.02
N LEU A 426 -34.17 7.61 23.81
CA LEU A 426 -34.97 8.65 23.14
C LEU A 426 -36.36 8.84 23.77
N ASN A 427 -36.82 7.87 24.58
CA ASN A 427 -38.10 7.98 25.29
C ASN A 427 -37.98 8.83 26.56
N THR A 428 -36.82 8.77 27.25
CA THR A 428 -36.59 9.46 28.54
C THR A 428 -35.64 10.63 28.45
N GLY A 429 -34.85 10.73 27.37
CA GLY A 429 -33.78 11.72 27.20
C GLY A 429 -32.50 11.41 28.01
N VAL A 430 -32.45 10.30 28.76
CA VAL A 430 -31.28 9.92 29.53
C VAL A 430 -30.14 9.51 28.64
N THR A 431 -28.98 10.09 28.84
CA THR A 431 -27.74 9.78 28.12
C THR A 431 -26.73 9.15 29.05
N THR A 432 -26.11 8.05 28.59
CA THR A 432 -25.00 7.37 29.24
C THR A 432 -23.79 7.40 28.33
N VAL A 433 -22.64 7.78 28.86
CA VAL A 433 -21.35 7.73 28.17
C VAL A 433 -20.51 6.67 28.86
N THR A 434 -19.95 5.77 28.08
CA THR A 434 -19.00 4.75 28.55
C THR A 434 -17.73 4.80 27.72
N PRO A 435 -16.56 4.51 28.33
CA PRO A 435 -15.34 4.33 27.58
C PRO A 435 -15.52 3.31 26.45
N ARG A 436 -14.61 3.32 25.49
CA ARG A 436 -14.61 2.37 24.39
C ARG A 436 -14.79 0.93 24.88
N GLN A 437 -15.65 0.20 24.21
CA GLN A 437 -15.86 -1.24 24.41
C GLN A 437 -15.54 -1.94 23.08
N GLY A 438 -15.22 -3.20 23.15
CA GLY A 438 -14.85 -3.98 21.96
C GLY A 438 -13.34 -4.08 21.83
N PHE A 439 -12.81 -4.19 20.61
CA PHE A 439 -11.37 -4.25 20.36
C PHE A 439 -10.67 -3.03 20.96
N ASN A 440 -9.85 -3.27 21.96
CA ASN A 440 -9.22 -2.25 22.78
C ASN A 440 -7.77 -2.64 23.09
N PHE A 441 -6.85 -1.69 23.01
CA PHE A 441 -5.43 -1.86 23.39
C PHE A 441 -4.87 -0.53 23.91
N PRO A 442 -3.81 -0.55 24.77
CA PRO A 442 -3.28 0.63 25.42
C PRO A 442 -2.56 1.56 24.45
N LYS A 443 -2.27 2.78 24.91
CA LYS A 443 -1.28 3.65 24.26
C LYS A 443 0.09 2.99 24.27
N VAL A 444 0.86 3.17 23.21
CA VAL A 444 2.19 2.57 23.09
C VAL A 444 3.18 3.56 22.50
N ASP A 445 4.30 3.73 23.19
CA ASP A 445 5.48 4.39 22.67
C ASP A 445 6.44 3.32 22.11
N THR A 446 6.83 3.46 20.84
CA THR A 446 7.76 2.56 20.17
C THR A 446 9.01 3.34 19.77
N ILE A 447 10.19 2.81 20.13
CA ILE A 447 11.47 3.36 19.73
C ILE A 447 12.21 2.33 18.89
N ARG A 448 12.71 2.75 17.73
CA ARG A 448 13.60 1.97 16.87
C ARG A 448 14.90 2.74 16.69
N ALA A 449 16.02 2.03 16.79
CA ALA A 449 17.34 2.59 16.57
C ALA A 449 18.22 1.52 15.92
N ASP A 450 18.52 1.72 14.65
CA ASP A 450 19.15 0.70 13.81
C ASP A 450 20.43 1.23 13.18
N PHE A 451 21.48 0.39 13.18
CA PHE A 451 22.70 0.64 12.41
C PHE A 451 22.80 -0.34 11.25
N TYR A 452 23.13 0.15 10.08
CA TYR A 452 23.26 -0.67 8.89
C TYR A 452 24.55 -0.38 8.13
N VAL A 453 25.01 -1.42 7.42
CA VAL A 453 26.14 -1.34 6.51
C VAL A 453 25.92 -2.30 5.36
N GLN A 454 26.22 -1.85 4.15
CA GLN A 454 26.22 -2.63 2.93
C GLN A 454 27.39 -2.23 2.06
N ASP A 455 28.08 -3.22 1.49
CA ASP A 455 29.16 -2.99 0.53
C ASP A 455 28.76 -3.56 -0.84
N GLU A 456 28.93 -2.78 -1.88
CA GLU A 456 28.87 -3.25 -3.25
C GLU A 456 30.30 -3.47 -3.74
N ILE A 457 30.64 -4.73 -3.90
CA ILE A 457 31.99 -5.17 -4.26
C ILE A 457 31.97 -5.63 -5.72
N LYS A 458 32.66 -4.93 -6.59
CA LYS A 458 32.83 -5.32 -7.99
C LYS A 458 34.17 -6.02 -8.16
N LEU A 459 34.14 -7.18 -8.82
CA LEU A 459 35.24 -8.11 -9.03
C LEU A 459 35.28 -8.57 -10.47
N LEU A 460 36.40 -9.18 -10.91
CA LEU A 460 36.57 -9.78 -12.23
C LEU A 460 36.26 -8.80 -13.37
N ASP A 461 36.84 -7.62 -13.35
CA ASP A 461 36.58 -6.53 -14.28
C ASP A 461 35.08 -6.19 -14.37
N GLU A 462 34.45 -6.01 -13.19
CA GLU A 462 33.02 -5.72 -13.00
C GLU A 462 32.03 -6.80 -13.51
N ARG A 463 32.50 -8.00 -13.82
CA ARG A 463 31.63 -9.13 -14.21
C ARG A 463 30.91 -9.74 -13.00
N LEU A 464 31.51 -9.67 -11.82
CA LEU A 464 30.91 -10.17 -10.59
C LEU A 464 30.68 -9.00 -9.62
N THR A 465 29.43 -8.76 -9.25
CA THR A 465 29.06 -7.83 -8.18
C THR A 465 28.53 -8.63 -6.99
N LEU A 466 29.13 -8.43 -5.81
CA LEU A 466 28.66 -8.99 -4.55
C LEU A 466 28.15 -7.85 -3.66
N THR A 467 27.00 -8.07 -2.98
CA THR A 467 26.38 -7.05 -2.13
C THR A 467 26.06 -7.64 -0.76
N PRO A 468 27.06 -7.86 0.13
CA PRO A 468 26.83 -8.20 1.52
C PRO A 468 26.25 -7.00 2.28
N GLY A 469 25.34 -7.27 3.20
CA GLY A 469 24.74 -6.24 4.06
C GLY A 469 24.37 -6.78 5.43
N LEU A 470 24.50 -5.92 6.44
CA LEU A 470 24.19 -6.20 7.83
C LEU A 470 23.37 -5.04 8.43
N ARG A 471 22.43 -5.36 9.32
CA ARG A 471 21.73 -4.38 10.15
C ARG A 471 21.62 -4.90 11.56
N LEU A 472 22.02 -4.09 12.53
CA LEU A 472 21.65 -4.27 13.92
C LEU A 472 20.39 -3.44 14.18
N ALA A 473 19.29 -4.13 14.31
CA ALA A 473 18.00 -3.50 14.57
C ALA A 473 17.66 -3.62 16.04
N THR A 474 17.27 -2.50 16.66
CA THR A 474 16.76 -2.48 18.03
C THR A 474 15.33 -1.97 18.07
N TYR A 475 14.56 -2.49 18.99
CA TYR A 475 13.15 -2.20 19.12
C TYR A 475 12.74 -2.19 20.60
N SER A 476 12.11 -1.12 21.03
CA SER A 476 11.51 -0.97 22.34
C SER A 476 10.04 -0.57 22.19
N LEU A 477 9.13 -1.34 22.76
CA LEU A 477 7.70 -1.08 22.80
C LEU A 477 7.29 -0.92 24.25
N ASP A 478 6.80 0.24 24.61
CA ASP A 478 6.46 0.62 26.00
C ASP A 478 4.96 1.00 26.08
N PRO A 479 4.11 0.09 26.59
CA PRO A 479 2.68 0.35 26.76
C PRO A 479 2.43 1.23 27.98
N THR A 480 1.53 2.22 27.82
CA THR A 480 1.04 3.05 28.92
C THR A 480 -0.44 2.78 29.10
N GLN A 481 -0.84 2.39 30.31
CA GLN A 481 -2.24 2.27 30.66
C GLN A 481 -2.90 3.65 30.68
N ASP A 482 -4.09 3.75 30.13
CA ASP A 482 -4.94 4.93 30.17
C ASP A 482 -6.35 4.55 30.69
N ASP A 483 -7.16 5.54 31.05
CA ASP A 483 -8.52 5.34 31.62
C ASP A 483 -9.47 4.62 30.64
N GLY A 484 -9.11 4.54 29.36
CA GLY A 484 -9.89 3.87 28.32
C GLY A 484 -9.51 2.40 28.10
N TYR A 485 -8.38 1.93 28.62
CA TYR A 485 -7.94 0.54 28.51
C TYR A 485 -8.03 -0.17 29.85
N VAL A 486 -8.81 -1.24 29.90
CA VAL A 486 -8.92 -2.11 31.08
C VAL A 486 -8.28 -3.44 30.73
N PRO A 487 -7.10 -3.77 31.27
CA PRO A 487 -6.49 -5.06 31.06
C PRO A 487 -7.36 -6.18 31.66
N LEU A 488 -7.32 -7.36 31.06
CA LEU A 488 -7.84 -8.56 31.70
C LEU A 488 -6.87 -9.00 32.80
N GLU A 489 -7.40 -9.49 33.91
CA GLU A 489 -6.61 -9.99 35.04
C GLU A 489 -5.61 -11.07 34.56
N GLY A 490 -4.34 -10.89 34.87
CA GLY A 490 -3.25 -11.78 34.45
C GLY A 490 -2.71 -11.51 33.04
N PHE A 491 -3.15 -10.42 32.37
CA PHE A 491 -2.70 -10.01 31.04
C PHE A 491 -2.35 -8.52 30.99
N GLU A 492 -1.70 -8.02 32.04
CA GLU A 492 -1.24 -6.64 32.08
C GLU A 492 -0.22 -6.37 30.97
N PRO A 493 -0.31 -5.23 30.29
CA PRO A 493 0.66 -4.86 29.26
C PRO A 493 2.06 -4.67 29.84
N GLU A 494 3.04 -5.32 29.26
CA GLU A 494 4.45 -5.23 29.66
C GLU A 494 5.30 -4.66 28.52
N LYS A 495 6.39 -4.00 28.93
CA LYS A 495 7.41 -3.49 28.00
C LYS A 495 8.11 -4.62 27.27
N MET A 496 8.34 -4.43 25.96
CA MET A 496 9.06 -5.39 25.15
C MET A 496 10.28 -4.75 24.49
N ASP A 497 11.48 -5.20 24.87
CA ASP A 497 12.75 -4.82 24.27
C ASP A 497 13.32 -5.99 23.47
N LYS A 498 13.72 -5.75 22.22
CA LYS A 498 14.37 -6.74 21.34
C LYS A 498 15.47 -6.10 20.53
N ALA A 499 16.51 -6.90 20.26
CA ALA A 499 17.56 -6.56 19.32
C ALA A 499 17.85 -7.75 18.40
N ARG A 500 18.14 -7.48 17.12
CA ARG A 500 18.44 -8.52 16.15
C ARG A 500 19.46 -8.08 15.11
N LEU A 501 20.42 -8.96 14.82
CA LEU A 501 21.30 -8.82 13.68
C LEU A 501 20.66 -9.49 12.47
N ILE A 502 20.46 -8.72 11.40
CA ILE A 502 19.82 -9.13 10.14
C ILE A 502 20.89 -9.09 9.06
N LYS A 503 20.84 -10.06 8.14
CA LYS A 503 21.85 -10.27 7.11
C LYS A 503 21.20 -10.31 5.73
N ARG A 504 21.94 -9.82 4.73
CA ARG A 504 21.65 -10.05 3.31
C ARG A 504 22.94 -10.33 2.56
N LEU A 505 22.80 -11.01 1.44
CA LEU A 505 23.87 -11.20 0.46
C LEU A 505 23.24 -11.23 -0.92
N GLY A 506 23.63 -10.30 -1.77
CA GLY A 506 23.30 -10.28 -3.18
C GLY A 506 24.52 -10.66 -4.02
N ALA A 507 24.28 -11.25 -5.17
CA ALA A 507 25.31 -11.52 -6.17
C ALA A 507 24.72 -11.35 -7.58
N ILE A 508 25.45 -10.68 -8.46
CA ILE A 508 25.14 -10.61 -9.88
C ILE A 508 26.42 -11.02 -10.64
N TYR A 509 26.25 -11.93 -11.61
CA TYR A 509 27.32 -12.33 -12.52
C TYR A 509 26.91 -12.11 -13.97
N LYS A 510 27.62 -11.23 -14.66
CA LYS A 510 27.44 -10.98 -16.10
C LYS A 510 28.05 -12.12 -16.87
N LEU A 511 27.22 -12.91 -17.55
CA LEU A 511 27.68 -13.99 -18.44
C LEU A 511 28.34 -13.39 -19.68
N ASP A 512 27.69 -12.38 -20.23
CA ASP A 512 28.15 -11.53 -21.35
C ASP A 512 27.47 -10.14 -21.24
N ASP A 513 27.51 -9.35 -22.31
CA ASP A 513 26.90 -8.00 -22.36
C ASP A 513 25.36 -8.03 -22.39
N THR A 514 24.76 -9.20 -22.67
CA THR A 514 23.32 -9.38 -22.80
C THR A 514 22.71 -10.09 -21.58
N TYR A 515 23.41 -11.11 -21.08
CA TYR A 515 22.84 -11.99 -20.05
C TYR A 515 23.57 -11.86 -18.73
N SER A 516 22.79 -11.81 -17.65
CA SER A 516 23.28 -11.90 -16.28
C SER A 516 22.47 -12.87 -15.45
N VAL A 517 23.12 -13.51 -14.49
CA VAL A 517 22.47 -14.29 -13.45
C VAL A 517 22.60 -13.57 -12.14
N PHE A 518 21.59 -13.67 -11.30
CA PHE A 518 21.66 -13.14 -9.94
C PHE A 518 21.19 -14.17 -8.92
N ALA A 519 21.68 -14.00 -7.71
CA ALA A 519 21.22 -14.73 -6.54
C ALA A 519 21.17 -13.81 -5.33
N SER A 520 20.21 -14.03 -4.45
CA SER A 520 20.13 -13.30 -3.20
C SER A 520 19.70 -14.18 -2.03
N TYR A 521 20.24 -13.85 -0.87
CA TYR A 521 19.80 -14.29 0.44
C TYR A 521 19.41 -13.07 1.26
N GLY A 522 18.26 -13.10 1.91
CA GLY A 522 17.81 -12.02 2.77
C GLY A 522 17.08 -12.52 4.00
N GLU A 523 17.30 -11.84 5.11
CA GLU A 523 16.57 -12.02 6.35
C GLU A 523 15.65 -10.83 6.58
N GLY A 524 14.51 -11.08 7.23
CA GLY A 524 13.59 -10.04 7.69
C GLY A 524 13.01 -10.40 9.04
N PHE A 525 12.61 -9.38 9.78
CA PHE A 525 11.88 -9.59 11.02
C PHE A 525 10.79 -8.51 11.19
N LYS A 526 9.78 -8.85 12.00
CA LYS A 526 8.71 -7.95 12.37
C LYS A 526 8.36 -8.15 13.83
N MET A 527 8.21 -7.04 14.55
CA MET A 527 7.69 -7.07 15.92
C MET A 527 6.17 -7.22 15.91
N PRO A 528 5.59 -7.89 16.92
CA PRO A 528 4.15 -7.83 17.13
C PRO A 528 3.70 -6.38 17.30
N THR A 529 2.52 -6.05 16.78
CA THR A 529 1.91 -4.73 17.00
C THR A 529 1.28 -4.63 18.38
N ALA A 530 1.02 -3.40 18.84
CA ALA A 530 0.29 -3.17 20.09
C ALA A 530 -1.07 -3.89 20.10
N GLN A 531 -1.80 -3.85 18.98
CA GLN A 531 -3.07 -4.57 18.85
C GLN A 531 -2.89 -6.09 18.98
N GLN A 532 -1.87 -6.68 18.36
CA GLN A 532 -1.63 -8.12 18.43
C GLN A 532 -1.27 -8.58 19.85
N LEU A 533 -0.50 -7.78 20.57
CA LEU A 533 -0.06 -8.09 21.93
C LEU A 533 -1.16 -7.90 22.98
N PHE A 534 -1.90 -6.80 22.90
CA PHE A 534 -2.67 -6.29 24.01
C PHE A 534 -4.17 -6.18 23.76
N VAL A 535 -4.67 -6.51 22.55
CA VAL A 535 -6.09 -6.40 22.26
C VAL A 535 -6.92 -7.23 23.25
N SER A 536 -7.86 -6.56 23.89
CA SER A 536 -8.88 -7.21 24.73
C SER A 536 -10.28 -6.82 24.22
N SER A 537 -11.19 -7.74 24.22
CA SER A 537 -12.59 -7.49 23.87
C SER A 537 -13.48 -8.54 24.46
N THR A 538 -14.59 -8.12 25.07
CA THR A 538 -15.69 -9.00 25.40
C THR A 538 -16.88 -8.62 24.53
N SER A 539 -17.34 -9.52 23.68
CA SER A 539 -18.57 -9.31 22.90
C SER A 539 -19.58 -10.38 23.24
N ILE A 540 -20.85 -9.98 23.27
CA ILE A 540 -21.97 -10.90 23.48
C ILE A 540 -22.40 -11.39 22.11
N GLY A 541 -22.10 -12.63 21.78
CA GLY A 541 -22.66 -13.31 20.62
C GLY A 541 -24.11 -13.73 20.87
N ALA A 542 -24.77 -14.22 19.82
CA ALA A 542 -26.15 -14.68 19.89
C ALA A 542 -26.39 -15.85 20.86
N THR A 543 -25.35 -16.66 21.11
CA THR A 543 -25.41 -17.86 21.93
C THR A 543 -24.30 -17.98 22.96
N SER A 544 -23.25 -17.14 22.88
CA SER A 544 -22.10 -17.16 23.79
C SER A 544 -21.43 -15.79 23.86
N MET A 545 -20.75 -15.54 24.95
CA MET A 545 -19.82 -14.41 25.04
C MET A 545 -18.54 -14.82 24.32
N VAL A 546 -18.14 -14.05 23.30
CA VAL A 546 -16.84 -14.22 22.63
C VAL A 546 -15.87 -13.26 23.28
N GLU A 547 -14.79 -13.77 23.81
CA GLU A 547 -13.74 -13.02 24.47
C GLU A 547 -12.46 -13.03 23.62
N VAL A 548 -11.89 -11.85 23.36
CA VAL A 548 -10.55 -11.74 22.78
C VAL A 548 -9.59 -11.42 23.92
N ILE A 549 -8.65 -12.31 24.17
CA ILE A 549 -7.68 -12.17 25.24
C ILE A 549 -6.31 -11.74 24.68
N PRO A 550 -5.59 -10.87 25.39
CA PRO A 550 -4.23 -10.47 25.04
C PRO A 550 -3.25 -11.65 25.01
N ASN A 551 -2.19 -11.54 24.20
CA ASN A 551 -1.05 -12.45 24.26
C ASN A 551 0.27 -11.66 24.30
N PRO A 552 0.72 -11.24 25.48
CA PRO A 552 1.97 -10.51 25.63
C PRO A 552 3.22 -11.36 25.34
N ASN A 553 3.07 -12.69 25.20
CA ASN A 553 4.16 -13.63 24.95
C ASN A 553 4.44 -13.86 23.44
N LEU A 554 3.80 -13.11 22.56
CA LEU A 554 4.05 -13.22 21.12
C LEU A 554 5.53 -12.99 20.80
N LYS A 555 6.06 -13.87 19.96
CA LYS A 555 7.42 -13.76 19.45
C LYS A 555 7.44 -12.90 18.19
N PRO A 556 8.54 -12.16 17.93
CA PRO A 556 8.75 -11.52 16.64
C PRO A 556 8.74 -12.52 15.49
N GLU A 557 8.07 -12.16 14.40
CA GLU A 557 8.11 -12.94 13.16
C GLU A 557 9.48 -12.82 12.49
N PHE A 558 9.90 -13.88 11.84
CA PHE A 558 11.18 -13.93 11.15
C PHE A 558 11.06 -14.64 9.81
N VAL A 559 11.81 -14.18 8.79
CA VAL A 559 11.89 -14.83 7.49
C VAL A 559 13.34 -15.00 7.04
N ARG A 560 13.59 -16.12 6.35
CA ARG A 560 14.74 -16.33 5.47
C ARG A 560 14.25 -16.55 4.07
N SER A 561 14.76 -15.77 3.13
CA SER A 561 14.39 -15.89 1.73
C SER A 561 15.62 -16.08 0.86
N TYR A 562 15.46 -16.94 -0.14
CA TYR A 562 16.44 -17.23 -1.17
C TYR A 562 15.79 -16.94 -2.52
N GLU A 563 16.52 -16.29 -3.40
CA GLU A 563 16.08 -16.01 -4.75
C GLU A 563 17.24 -16.20 -5.73
N ALA A 564 16.96 -16.72 -6.91
CA ALA A 564 17.93 -16.79 -8.00
C ALA A 564 17.21 -16.56 -9.33
N GLY A 565 17.88 -15.92 -10.27
CA GLY A 565 17.26 -15.58 -11.56
C GLY A 565 18.25 -15.33 -12.67
N LEU A 566 17.68 -15.22 -13.86
CA LEU A 566 18.34 -14.90 -15.13
C LEU A 566 17.71 -13.62 -15.68
N ARG A 567 18.54 -12.74 -16.20
CA ARG A 567 18.12 -11.52 -16.90
C ARG A 567 18.75 -11.46 -18.28
N GLY A 568 18.03 -10.85 -19.20
CA GLY A 568 18.53 -10.49 -20.50
C GLY A 568 18.23 -9.03 -20.78
N GLU A 569 19.23 -8.29 -21.26
CA GLU A 569 19.11 -6.90 -21.70
C GLU A 569 19.48 -6.84 -23.19
N PHE A 570 18.54 -6.39 -24.01
CA PHE A 570 18.68 -6.29 -25.46
C PHE A 570 18.50 -4.84 -25.90
N ASN A 571 18.95 -4.49 -27.08
CA ASN A 571 18.77 -3.15 -27.63
C ASN A 571 17.28 -2.72 -27.72
N ARG A 572 16.34 -3.69 -27.81
CA ARG A 572 14.90 -3.44 -28.00
C ARG A 572 14.04 -3.95 -26.85
N GLY A 573 14.63 -4.32 -25.72
CA GLY A 573 13.85 -4.81 -24.59
C GLY A 573 14.66 -5.57 -23.55
N TYR A 574 13.96 -6.11 -22.57
CA TYR A 574 14.57 -6.87 -21.48
C TYR A 574 13.63 -7.94 -20.95
N PHE A 575 14.17 -8.89 -20.23
CA PHE A 575 13.42 -9.81 -19.38
C PHE A 575 14.14 -10.10 -18.06
N SER A 576 13.38 -10.50 -17.07
CA SER A 576 13.86 -11.06 -15.80
C SER A 576 13.01 -12.28 -15.44
N ALA A 577 13.66 -13.40 -15.16
CA ALA A 577 13.03 -14.62 -14.67
C ALA A 577 13.68 -15.03 -13.35
N SER A 578 12.89 -15.32 -12.32
CA SER A 578 13.40 -15.72 -11.01
C SER A 578 12.61 -16.86 -10.39
N ALA A 579 13.27 -17.59 -9.48
CA ALA A 579 12.65 -18.53 -8.56
C ALA A 579 13.01 -18.12 -7.14
N PHE A 580 12.04 -18.21 -6.23
CA PHE A 580 12.22 -17.84 -4.84
C PHE A 580 11.72 -18.92 -3.87
N TYR A 581 12.29 -18.94 -2.67
CA TYR A 581 11.85 -19.73 -1.55
C TYR A 581 11.97 -18.92 -0.26
N SER A 582 10.89 -18.82 0.52
CA SER A 582 10.84 -18.11 1.79
C SER A 582 10.33 -19.00 2.91
N ASP A 583 11.05 -19.03 4.04
CA ASP A 583 10.71 -19.78 5.26
C ASP A 583 10.45 -18.77 6.39
N TYR A 584 9.17 -18.63 6.75
CA TYR A 584 8.71 -17.77 7.84
C TYR A 584 8.58 -18.59 9.11
N LYS A 585 9.08 -18.06 10.21
CA LYS A 585 8.98 -18.61 11.57
C LYS A 585 8.21 -17.66 12.48
N ASP A 586 7.50 -18.24 13.43
CA ASP A 586 6.73 -17.50 14.43
C ASP A 586 5.73 -16.50 13.79
N PHE A 587 5.13 -16.86 12.64
CA PHE A 587 4.21 -16.03 11.89
C PHE A 587 2.94 -15.76 12.71
N ILE A 588 2.57 -14.51 12.98
CA ILE A 588 1.46 -14.17 13.84
C ILE A 588 0.13 -14.23 13.08
N ARG A 589 -0.81 -15.02 13.60
CA ARG A 589 -2.20 -15.07 13.15
C ARG A 589 -3.09 -14.47 14.23
N GLY A 590 -3.95 -13.55 13.84
CA GLY A 590 -4.95 -12.97 14.74
C GLY A 590 -6.17 -13.86 14.91
N LEU A 591 -6.89 -13.67 16.02
CA LEU A 591 -8.18 -14.31 16.31
C LEU A 591 -8.17 -15.84 16.15
N GLN A 592 -7.14 -16.49 16.70
CA GLN A 592 -7.11 -17.93 16.82
C GLN A 592 -7.89 -18.35 18.06
N GLN A 593 -8.70 -19.41 17.95
CA GLN A 593 -9.40 -19.97 19.09
C GLN A 593 -8.39 -20.55 20.10
N VAL A 594 -8.54 -20.21 21.36
CA VAL A 594 -7.68 -20.74 22.43
C VAL A 594 -8.01 -22.22 22.64
N PRO A 595 -7.02 -23.14 22.55
CA PRO A 595 -7.25 -24.55 22.72
C PRO A 595 -8.00 -24.88 24.02
N GLY A 596 -9.01 -25.75 23.92
CA GLY A 596 -9.83 -26.16 25.06
C GLY A 596 -10.93 -25.17 25.48
N THR A 597 -11.12 -24.05 24.76
CA THR A 597 -12.21 -23.10 25.00
C THR A 597 -13.10 -23.01 23.77
N ALA A 598 -14.39 -22.68 23.96
CA ALA A 598 -15.34 -22.52 22.85
C ALA A 598 -15.51 -21.05 22.43
N ASP A 599 -15.11 -20.11 23.27
CA ASP A 599 -15.50 -18.71 23.21
C ASP A 599 -14.31 -17.72 23.33
N LYS A 600 -13.09 -18.23 23.56
CA LYS A 600 -11.89 -17.39 23.70
C LYS A 600 -11.04 -17.40 22.44
N TYR A 601 -10.60 -16.21 22.04
CA TYR A 601 -9.72 -16.01 20.88
C TYR A 601 -8.52 -15.15 21.27
N THR A 602 -7.39 -15.36 20.59
CA THR A 602 -6.18 -14.57 20.82
C THR A 602 -5.37 -14.45 19.53
N SER A 603 -4.37 -13.59 19.49
CA SER A 603 -3.32 -13.65 18.50
C SER A 603 -2.29 -14.70 18.90
N ASP A 604 -1.82 -15.52 17.97
CA ASP A 604 -0.82 -16.54 18.28
C ASP A 604 0.21 -16.71 17.16
N ASN A 605 1.40 -17.22 17.52
CA ASN A 605 2.44 -17.54 16.57
C ASN A 605 2.19 -18.93 15.98
N VAL A 606 2.15 -19.05 14.66
CA VAL A 606 2.20 -20.34 13.98
C VAL A 606 3.66 -20.76 13.76
N GLU A 607 3.93 -22.06 13.83
CA GLU A 607 5.29 -22.59 13.81
C GLU A 607 6.06 -22.21 12.55
N SER A 608 5.44 -22.37 11.38
CA SER A 608 6.08 -22.02 10.12
C SER A 608 5.10 -21.81 8.97
N VAL A 609 5.48 -20.91 8.06
CA VAL A 609 4.87 -20.73 6.74
C VAL A 609 5.99 -20.80 5.72
N LYS A 610 5.87 -21.64 4.70
CA LYS A 610 6.84 -21.80 3.62
C LYS A 610 6.18 -21.44 2.30
N VAL A 611 6.79 -20.53 1.54
CA VAL A 611 6.28 -20.10 0.23
C VAL A 611 7.42 -20.23 -0.78
N TRP A 612 7.12 -20.79 -1.95
CA TRP A 612 8.05 -20.80 -3.08
C TRP A 612 7.32 -20.50 -4.38
N GLY A 613 8.04 -20.03 -5.36
CA GLY A 613 7.43 -19.69 -6.64
C GLY A 613 8.42 -19.32 -7.72
N ILE A 614 7.86 -19.03 -8.88
CA ILE A 614 8.59 -18.50 -10.03
C ILE A 614 7.90 -17.23 -10.52
N GLU A 615 8.69 -16.28 -10.94
CA GLU A 615 8.23 -15.01 -11.49
C GLU A 615 8.96 -14.74 -12.81
N PHE A 616 8.26 -14.09 -13.72
CA PHE A 616 8.80 -13.61 -14.98
C PHE A 616 8.23 -12.22 -15.25
N GLY A 617 9.04 -11.33 -15.79
CA GLY A 617 8.64 -10.02 -16.28
C GLY A 617 9.55 -9.58 -17.42
N GLY A 618 8.99 -8.90 -18.41
CA GLY A 618 9.77 -8.38 -19.51
C GLY A 618 8.92 -7.57 -20.49
N GLU A 619 9.60 -6.74 -21.26
CA GLU A 619 9.05 -5.96 -22.38
C GLU A 619 10.02 -6.02 -23.54
N TYR A 620 9.50 -6.14 -24.75
CA TYR A 620 10.27 -6.16 -25.97
C TYR A 620 9.54 -5.42 -27.09
N GLU A 621 10.23 -4.56 -27.82
CA GLU A 621 9.75 -3.92 -29.03
C GLU A 621 9.82 -4.94 -30.19
N VAL A 622 8.69 -5.61 -30.45
CA VAL A 622 8.60 -6.70 -31.45
C VAL A 622 8.59 -6.18 -32.86
N TYR A 623 8.14 -4.97 -33.07
CA TYR A 623 8.15 -4.24 -34.32
C TYR A 623 8.24 -2.74 -34.01
N ASN A 624 8.63 -1.90 -34.98
CA ASN A 624 8.78 -0.46 -34.74
C ASN A 624 7.54 0.12 -34.06
N ASN A 625 7.74 0.69 -32.85
CA ASN A 625 6.69 1.27 -32.00
C ASN A 625 5.64 0.28 -31.48
N VAL A 626 5.85 -1.05 -31.67
CA VAL A 626 4.98 -2.10 -31.12
C VAL A 626 5.71 -2.84 -30.01
N PHE A 627 5.25 -2.71 -28.80
CA PHE A 627 5.84 -3.30 -27.61
C PHE A 627 4.96 -4.43 -27.09
N ALA A 628 5.54 -5.60 -26.87
CA ALA A 628 4.91 -6.70 -26.16
C ALA A 628 5.48 -6.77 -24.76
N ASN A 629 4.61 -6.78 -23.76
CA ASN A 629 4.99 -7.00 -22.37
C ASN A 629 4.37 -8.30 -21.83
N ALA A 630 5.06 -8.96 -20.93
CA ALA A 630 4.58 -10.14 -20.24
C ALA A 630 5.04 -10.14 -18.81
N ALA A 631 4.12 -10.47 -17.91
CA ALA A 631 4.42 -10.69 -16.49
C ALA A 631 3.71 -11.96 -16.03
N LEU A 632 4.38 -12.76 -15.20
CA LEU A 632 3.86 -14.03 -14.69
C LEU A 632 4.31 -14.24 -13.24
N SER A 633 3.40 -14.75 -12.43
CA SER A 633 3.73 -15.25 -11.11
C SER A 633 3.00 -16.58 -10.87
N TYR A 634 3.74 -17.56 -10.40
CA TYR A 634 3.23 -18.81 -9.85
C TYR A 634 3.80 -19.02 -8.47
N MET A 635 2.96 -19.29 -7.48
CA MET A 635 3.44 -19.60 -6.15
C MET A 635 2.64 -20.72 -5.49
N ARG A 636 3.29 -21.35 -4.53
CA ARG A 636 2.72 -22.37 -3.66
C ARG A 636 3.21 -22.16 -2.25
N GLY A 637 2.29 -22.30 -1.29
CA GLY A 637 2.59 -22.15 0.13
C GLY A 637 1.99 -23.27 0.95
N ASP A 638 2.69 -23.61 2.01
CA ASP A 638 2.27 -24.57 3.03
C ASP A 638 2.55 -23.99 4.42
N GLN A 639 1.69 -24.29 5.39
CA GLN A 639 1.81 -23.82 6.76
C GLN A 639 1.69 -24.97 7.76
N ARG A 640 2.32 -24.80 8.91
CA ARG A 640 2.17 -25.67 10.08
C ARG A 640 1.83 -24.79 11.27
N VAL A 641 0.69 -25.06 11.92
CA VAL A 641 0.21 -24.24 13.03
C VAL A 641 1.01 -24.51 14.29
N ASP A 642 1.15 -25.78 14.70
CA ASP A 642 1.87 -26.20 15.91
C ASP A 642 2.92 -27.24 15.60
N ALA A 643 3.89 -27.41 16.51
CA ALA A 643 4.87 -28.48 16.44
C ALA A 643 4.16 -29.86 16.45
N GLY A 644 4.32 -30.62 15.35
CA GLY A 644 3.69 -31.93 15.19
C GLY A 644 2.31 -31.92 14.54
N SER A 645 1.69 -30.75 14.26
CA SER A 645 0.46 -30.66 13.49
C SER A 645 0.70 -31.01 12.01
N GLU A 646 -0.34 -31.43 11.32
CA GLU A 646 -0.28 -31.67 9.87
C GLU A 646 0.01 -30.36 9.12
N THR A 647 0.69 -30.51 7.99
CA THR A 647 0.95 -29.39 7.09
C THR A 647 -0.28 -29.13 6.23
N THR A 648 -0.82 -27.93 6.29
CA THR A 648 -1.96 -27.47 5.49
C THR A 648 -1.53 -26.44 4.44
N PRO A 649 -2.33 -26.22 3.38
CA PRO A 649 -2.08 -25.13 2.45
C PRO A 649 -1.99 -23.76 3.16
N PHE A 650 -1.13 -22.89 2.66
CA PHE A 650 -1.11 -21.48 3.04
C PHE A 650 -2.01 -20.67 2.09
N ASP A 651 -3.08 -20.10 2.61
CA ASP A 651 -4.11 -19.42 1.81
C ASP A 651 -3.63 -18.14 1.11
N GLY A 652 -2.53 -17.55 1.59
CA GLY A 652 -1.89 -16.39 0.95
C GLY A 652 -1.26 -16.72 -0.40
N ALA A 653 -0.95 -17.98 -0.69
CA ALA A 653 -0.31 -18.37 -1.95
C ALA A 653 -1.31 -18.29 -3.12
N VAL A 654 -1.12 -17.32 -4.00
CA VAL A 654 -1.95 -17.10 -5.20
C VAL A 654 -1.52 -18.05 -6.32
N PRO A 655 -2.46 -18.73 -7.02
CA PRO A 655 -2.13 -19.59 -8.15
C PRO A 655 -1.61 -18.79 -9.33
N LEU A 656 -1.20 -19.51 -10.41
CA LEU A 656 -0.66 -18.91 -11.62
C LEU A 656 -1.52 -17.75 -12.12
N THR A 657 -0.88 -16.60 -12.25
CA THR A 657 -1.43 -15.42 -12.89
C THR A 657 -0.44 -14.94 -13.95
N THR A 658 -0.96 -14.67 -15.15
CA THR A 658 -0.19 -14.17 -16.29
C THR A 658 -0.86 -12.91 -16.81
N VAL A 659 -0.09 -11.88 -17.06
CA VAL A 659 -0.49 -10.64 -17.72
C VAL A 659 0.27 -10.54 -19.02
N LEU A 660 -0.43 -10.33 -20.12
CA LEU A 660 0.14 -10.10 -21.45
C LEU A 660 -0.38 -8.77 -21.97
N GLY A 661 0.51 -7.90 -22.40
CA GLY A 661 0.16 -6.60 -22.97
C GLY A 661 0.75 -6.40 -24.36
N LEU A 662 0.04 -5.64 -25.17
CA LEU A 662 0.50 -5.17 -26.47
C LEU A 662 0.25 -3.67 -26.52
N ARG A 663 1.32 -2.89 -26.68
CA ARG A 663 1.29 -1.43 -26.73
C ARG A 663 1.77 -0.98 -28.11
N TYR A 664 1.03 -0.10 -28.77
CA TYR A 664 1.36 0.46 -30.05
C TYR A 664 1.35 1.99 -30.01
N ILE A 665 2.49 2.60 -30.35
CA ILE A 665 2.66 4.03 -30.49
C ILE A 665 2.49 4.38 -31.96
N ILE A 666 1.59 5.31 -32.28
CA ILE A 666 1.30 5.80 -33.60
C ILE A 666 1.76 7.27 -33.69
N PRO A 667 3.00 7.54 -34.08
CA PRO A 667 3.59 8.88 -34.03
C PRO A 667 2.82 9.93 -34.82
N ASP A 668 2.37 9.57 -36.02
CA ASP A 668 1.63 10.48 -36.91
C ASP A 668 0.32 11.01 -36.32
N TRP A 669 -0.26 10.28 -35.38
CA TRP A 669 -1.50 10.64 -34.70
C TRP A 669 -1.27 11.12 -33.27
N ASN A 670 -0.03 11.11 -32.79
CA ASN A 670 0.30 11.31 -31.37
C ASN A 670 -0.60 10.43 -30.45
N LEU A 671 -0.80 9.18 -30.87
CA LEU A 671 -1.70 8.24 -30.22
C LEU A 671 -0.91 7.01 -29.75
N GLU A 672 -1.06 6.67 -28.49
CA GLU A 672 -0.59 5.43 -27.90
C GLU A 672 -1.79 4.58 -27.52
N THR A 673 -1.77 3.31 -27.87
CA THR A 673 -2.83 2.34 -27.50
C THR A 673 -2.22 1.15 -26.80
N GLU A 674 -2.92 0.59 -25.82
CA GLU A 674 -2.49 -0.58 -25.09
C GLU A 674 -3.67 -1.54 -24.89
N PHE A 675 -3.43 -2.83 -25.12
CA PHE A 675 -4.36 -3.92 -24.87
C PHE A 675 -3.73 -4.90 -23.90
N VAL A 676 -4.42 -5.20 -22.78
CA VAL A 676 -3.89 -6.06 -21.71
C VAL A 676 -4.84 -7.21 -21.46
N GLY A 677 -4.31 -8.43 -21.42
CA GLY A 677 -5.02 -9.64 -21.02
C GLY A 677 -4.46 -10.20 -19.71
N THR A 678 -5.32 -10.38 -18.72
CA THR A 678 -4.99 -11.06 -17.46
C THR A 678 -5.61 -12.45 -17.45
N PHE A 679 -4.78 -13.47 -17.23
CA PHE A 679 -5.14 -14.89 -17.19
C PHE A 679 -4.81 -15.44 -15.80
N ALA A 680 -5.83 -15.88 -15.05
CA ALA A 680 -5.66 -16.37 -13.71
C ALA A 680 -6.20 -17.80 -13.56
N SER A 681 -5.38 -18.69 -13.00
CA SER A 681 -5.81 -20.05 -12.64
C SER A 681 -6.74 -20.04 -11.44
N GLY A 682 -7.64 -21.01 -11.39
CA GLY A 682 -8.52 -21.20 -10.24
C GLY A 682 -7.76 -21.68 -9.01
N VAL A 683 -8.24 -21.30 -7.83
CA VAL A 683 -7.72 -21.76 -6.54
C VAL A 683 -8.13 -23.22 -6.32
N LYS A 684 -7.16 -24.10 -6.13
CA LYS A 684 -7.41 -25.54 -5.92
C LYS A 684 -7.22 -25.98 -4.47
N ARG A 685 -6.44 -25.24 -3.70
CA ARG A 685 -6.01 -25.60 -2.33
C ARG A 685 -6.39 -24.47 -1.37
N ARG A 686 -6.99 -24.81 -0.25
CA ARG A 686 -7.25 -23.93 0.89
C ARG A 686 -6.96 -24.70 2.17
N ALA A 687 -6.62 -24.00 3.26
CA ALA A 687 -6.44 -24.60 4.58
C ALA A 687 -7.75 -25.22 5.09
N ASP A 688 -8.86 -24.54 4.86
CA ASP A 688 -10.21 -25.06 5.07
C ASP A 688 -10.76 -25.58 3.75
N GLU A 689 -11.13 -26.87 3.70
CA GLU A 689 -11.70 -27.49 2.50
C GLU A 689 -13.04 -26.91 2.08
N ASN A 690 -13.81 -26.36 3.03
CA ASN A 690 -15.10 -25.73 2.81
C ASN A 690 -15.00 -24.25 2.39
N ALA A 691 -13.79 -23.66 2.43
CA ALA A 691 -13.56 -22.30 1.98
C ALA A 691 -13.85 -22.14 0.49
N PHE A 692 -14.37 -20.96 0.11
CA PHE A 692 -14.63 -20.64 -1.30
C PHE A 692 -13.34 -20.71 -2.13
N LYS A 693 -13.41 -21.37 -3.28
CA LYS A 693 -12.30 -21.53 -4.22
C LYS A 693 -12.67 -20.83 -5.54
N PRO A 694 -12.17 -19.61 -5.80
CA PRO A 694 -12.40 -18.92 -7.07
C PRO A 694 -12.02 -19.76 -8.28
N SER A 695 -12.88 -19.76 -9.31
CA SER A 695 -12.59 -20.41 -10.59
C SER A 695 -11.57 -19.60 -11.40
N SER A 696 -10.95 -20.23 -12.39
CA SER A 696 -10.09 -19.54 -13.36
C SER A 696 -10.86 -18.49 -14.16
N TYR A 697 -10.15 -17.43 -14.56
CA TYR A 697 -10.73 -16.37 -15.38
C TYR A 697 -9.71 -15.77 -16.36
N SER A 698 -10.24 -15.14 -17.39
CA SER A 698 -9.50 -14.24 -18.27
C SER A 698 -10.25 -12.93 -18.39
N VAL A 699 -9.54 -11.82 -18.27
CA VAL A 699 -10.08 -10.46 -18.34
C VAL A 699 -9.20 -9.65 -19.29
N PHE A 700 -9.81 -8.77 -20.06
CA PHE A 700 -9.14 -7.95 -21.06
C PHE A 700 -9.48 -6.49 -20.83
N ASP A 701 -8.45 -5.65 -20.90
CA ASP A 701 -8.53 -4.22 -20.70
C ASP A 701 -7.89 -3.51 -21.90
N ALA A 702 -8.32 -2.29 -22.22
CA ALA A 702 -7.73 -1.47 -23.27
C ALA A 702 -7.61 -0.02 -22.82
N TYR A 703 -6.50 0.61 -23.21
CA TYR A 703 -6.19 2.00 -22.92
C TYR A 703 -5.74 2.73 -24.18
N ALA A 704 -5.98 4.03 -24.21
CA ALA A 704 -5.49 4.92 -25.23
C ALA A 704 -5.08 6.26 -24.64
N LYS A 705 -3.91 6.77 -25.00
CA LYS A 705 -3.42 8.10 -24.69
C LYS A 705 -3.28 8.86 -26.00
N TRP A 706 -4.01 9.95 -26.14
CA TRP A 706 -3.96 10.81 -27.30
C TRP A 706 -3.45 12.19 -26.92
N SER A 707 -2.39 12.65 -27.58
CA SER A 707 -1.74 13.95 -27.36
C SER A 707 -1.98 14.88 -28.54
N PRO A 708 -3.20 15.47 -28.69
CA PRO A 708 -3.53 16.33 -29.85
C PRO A 708 -2.60 17.53 -29.97
N THR A 709 -2.01 17.96 -28.90
CA THR A 709 -0.98 19.00 -28.86
C THR A 709 0.07 18.66 -27.80
N LYS A 710 1.24 19.29 -27.85
CA LYS A 710 2.27 19.13 -26.80
C LYS A 710 1.81 19.58 -25.38
N HIS A 711 0.67 20.24 -25.30
CA HIS A 711 0.12 20.78 -24.05
C HIS A 711 -1.07 19.97 -23.49
N ILE A 712 -1.63 19.05 -24.26
CA ILE A 712 -2.86 18.35 -23.89
C ILE A 712 -2.69 16.87 -24.15
N ASP A 713 -2.89 16.05 -23.10
CA ASP A 713 -3.08 14.62 -23.21
C ASP A 713 -4.52 14.26 -22.82
N VAL A 714 -5.13 13.35 -23.56
CA VAL A 714 -6.44 12.77 -23.24
C VAL A 714 -6.28 11.26 -23.13
N ASN A 715 -6.66 10.70 -22.00
CA ASN A 715 -6.56 9.27 -21.70
C ASN A 715 -7.94 8.64 -21.69
N PHE A 716 -8.08 7.46 -22.30
CA PHE A 716 -9.27 6.63 -22.29
C PHE A 716 -8.92 5.24 -21.80
N GLY A 717 -9.78 4.65 -20.98
CA GLY A 717 -9.62 3.28 -20.48
C GLY A 717 -10.95 2.55 -20.50
N VAL A 718 -10.89 1.27 -20.89
CA VAL A 718 -12.00 0.33 -20.72
C VAL A 718 -11.45 -0.91 -20.05
N GLU A 719 -11.84 -1.15 -18.82
CA GLU A 719 -11.45 -2.34 -18.08
C GLU A 719 -12.57 -3.38 -18.16
N ASN A 720 -12.16 -4.67 -18.15
CA ASN A 720 -13.08 -5.79 -18.30
C ASN A 720 -14.00 -5.63 -19.54
N ILE A 721 -13.40 -5.43 -20.73
CA ILE A 721 -14.07 -5.12 -22.00
C ILE A 721 -15.25 -6.07 -22.28
N PHE A 722 -15.08 -7.37 -21.97
CA PHE A 722 -16.09 -8.40 -22.22
C PHE A 722 -17.10 -8.55 -21.09
N ASP A 723 -17.05 -7.67 -20.10
CA ASP A 723 -17.97 -7.62 -18.95
C ASP A 723 -18.06 -8.97 -18.22
N LYS A 724 -16.91 -9.63 -18.03
CA LYS A 724 -16.78 -10.94 -17.38
C LYS A 724 -17.10 -10.83 -15.90
N ARG A 725 -17.97 -11.73 -15.41
CA ARG A 725 -18.16 -11.93 -13.96
C ARG A 725 -17.14 -12.93 -13.45
N TYR A 726 -16.37 -12.55 -12.42
CA TYR A 726 -15.37 -13.42 -11.79
C TYR A 726 -15.11 -12.99 -10.33
N PHE A 727 -14.48 -13.88 -9.58
CA PHE A 727 -13.94 -13.60 -8.26
C PHE A 727 -12.42 -13.56 -8.34
N PRO A 728 -11.75 -12.50 -7.86
CA PRO A 728 -10.29 -12.42 -7.93
C PRO A 728 -9.64 -13.58 -7.17
N ASN A 729 -8.67 -14.26 -7.80
CA ASN A 729 -7.92 -15.35 -7.14
C ASN A 729 -6.90 -14.82 -6.11
N THR A 730 -6.61 -13.54 -6.14
CA THR A 730 -5.70 -12.83 -5.24
C THR A 730 -6.33 -12.54 -3.88
N LEU A 731 -7.66 -12.46 -3.79
CA LEU A 731 -8.36 -12.24 -2.54
C LEU A 731 -8.28 -13.51 -1.67
N THR A 732 -7.75 -13.39 -0.48
CA THR A 732 -7.54 -14.52 0.43
C THR A 732 -8.59 -14.61 1.53
N GLY A 733 -9.29 -13.52 1.81
CA GLY A 733 -10.30 -13.39 2.86
C GLY A 733 -11.74 -13.66 2.40
N TYR A 734 -11.97 -14.58 1.46
CA TYR A 734 -13.33 -14.99 1.13
C TYR A 734 -14.04 -15.58 2.34
N ALA A 735 -15.33 -15.25 2.47
CA ALA A 735 -16.18 -15.87 3.47
C ALA A 735 -16.18 -17.39 3.31
N ASN A 736 -16.20 -18.10 4.41
CA ASN A 736 -16.42 -19.55 4.40
C ASN A 736 -17.88 -19.84 4.05
N MET A 737 -18.16 -21.07 3.60
CA MET A 737 -19.51 -21.54 3.39
C MET A 737 -20.38 -21.23 4.62
N PRO A 738 -21.60 -20.73 4.47
CA PRO A 738 -22.42 -20.36 5.60
C PRO A 738 -22.66 -21.55 6.51
N ASP A 739 -21.87 -21.64 7.51
CA ASP A 739 -22.30 -22.21 8.77
C ASP A 739 -23.39 -21.28 9.32
N THR A 740 -24.36 -21.79 10.02
CA THR A 740 -25.47 -21.00 10.64
C THR A 740 -24.99 -19.89 11.59
N SER A 741 -23.68 -19.62 11.61
CA SER A 741 -23.04 -18.56 12.39
C SER A 741 -23.27 -17.16 11.78
N SER A 742 -23.32 -16.16 12.64
CA SER A 742 -23.56 -14.76 12.31
C SER A 742 -22.59 -14.16 11.25
N VAL A 743 -21.44 -14.76 11.03
CA VAL A 743 -20.39 -14.25 10.12
C VAL A 743 -20.82 -14.35 8.65
N ALA A 744 -21.51 -15.42 8.25
CA ALA A 744 -22.03 -15.57 6.89
C ALA A 744 -23.10 -14.53 6.54
N ASN A 745 -23.85 -14.08 7.54
CA ASN A 745 -24.84 -13.01 7.37
C ASN A 745 -24.19 -11.63 7.21
N VAL A 746 -22.94 -11.50 7.60
CA VAL A 746 -22.22 -10.22 7.66
C VAL A 746 -21.40 -9.95 6.40
N ASN A 747 -21.00 -11.00 5.68
CA ASN A 747 -20.11 -10.86 4.51
C ASN A 747 -20.58 -11.74 3.34
N PRO A 748 -21.65 -11.34 2.62
CA PRO A 748 -22.12 -12.10 1.47
C PRO A 748 -21.01 -12.28 0.42
N LEU A 749 -20.90 -13.50 -0.11
CA LEU A 749 -19.87 -13.82 -1.13
C LEU A 749 -19.97 -12.87 -2.34
N GLU A 750 -21.17 -12.53 -2.75
CA GLU A 750 -21.41 -11.71 -3.93
C GLU A 750 -20.85 -10.27 -3.81
N MET A 751 -20.70 -9.75 -2.60
CA MET A 751 -20.04 -8.45 -2.40
C MET A 751 -18.54 -8.47 -2.72
N GLN A 752 -17.96 -9.65 -2.90
CA GLN A 752 -16.54 -9.83 -3.22
C GLN A 752 -16.30 -10.13 -4.72
N VAL A 753 -17.35 -10.05 -5.55
CA VAL A 753 -17.23 -10.19 -7.00
C VAL A 753 -16.44 -9.02 -7.58
N ALA A 754 -15.62 -9.31 -8.58
CA ALA A 754 -14.85 -8.27 -9.26
C ALA A 754 -15.77 -7.29 -10.02
N PRO A 755 -15.33 -6.04 -10.24
CA PRO A 755 -16.06 -5.07 -11.05
C PRO A 755 -16.38 -5.62 -12.43
N GLY A 756 -17.56 -5.24 -12.97
CA GLY A 756 -17.89 -5.44 -14.37
C GLY A 756 -17.06 -4.53 -15.27
N ARG A 757 -17.52 -4.31 -16.51
CA ARG A 757 -16.88 -3.36 -17.42
C ARG A 757 -16.96 -1.96 -16.83
N THR A 758 -15.79 -1.31 -16.74
CA THR A 758 -15.63 0.07 -16.28
C THR A 758 -15.03 0.95 -17.37
N PHE A 759 -15.37 2.22 -17.35
CA PHE A 759 -14.85 3.24 -18.28
C PHE A 759 -14.11 4.30 -17.51
N LYS A 760 -12.95 4.67 -18.02
CA LYS A 760 -12.11 5.74 -17.50
C LYS A 760 -11.86 6.79 -18.56
N ILE A 761 -11.87 8.05 -18.18
CA ILE A 761 -11.48 9.17 -19.04
C ILE A 761 -10.68 10.15 -18.20
N GLY A 762 -9.58 10.64 -18.78
CA GLY A 762 -8.72 11.65 -18.15
C GLY A 762 -8.24 12.69 -19.14
N ALA A 763 -7.88 13.84 -18.62
CA ALA A 763 -7.23 14.90 -19.39
C ALA A 763 -6.12 15.55 -18.56
N THR A 764 -4.98 15.78 -19.19
CA THR A 764 -3.85 16.53 -18.62
C THR A 764 -3.54 17.71 -19.51
N MET A 765 -3.44 18.89 -18.91
CA MET A 765 -3.09 20.15 -19.60
C MET A 765 -1.81 20.71 -18.97
N ARG A 766 -0.83 21.09 -19.82
CA ARG A 766 0.47 21.61 -19.40
C ARG A 766 0.73 22.97 -20.05
N PHE A 767 1.28 23.92 -19.27
CA PHE A 767 1.52 25.31 -19.68
C PHE A 767 2.92 25.80 -19.34
#